data_172ca2bd3f834b4bb11ca5ea47479116
#
_entry.id   172ca2bd3f834b4bb11ca5ea47479116
#
_cell.length_a   1.000
_cell.length_b   1.000
_cell.length_c   1.000
_cell.angle_alpha   90.00
_cell.angle_beta   90.00
_cell.angle_gamma   90.00
#
_symmetry.space_group_name_H-M   'P 1'
#
loop_
_entity.id
_entity.type
_entity.pdbx_description
1 polymer ?
#
loop_
_entity_poly.entity_id
_entity_poly.type
_entity_poly.pdbx_seq_one_letter_code
_entity_poly.pdbx_strand_id
1 'polypeptide(L)'
;MRLGERDIEFRLIDQLYSECREGKGAAVIVSGPVGSGKTALLQATVEQAGRHEGVSFSVTASVTERPHPFGLVRQLMKSMRMAGMPDPLPAEETGTGTDTASQAPFALVQEICRTICGFAEGRRIVIVVDDVHFADEQSLRCLAYLVRRIEWSAVLMVLTESSSHERELTALHAETLHLPYCHRIRLAPLTRDGVAEQLTERMGVERPQEIAELWAETSGGNPLLLHALIDDYSAGASVSGEPEPGPAFREAVLRCLHRSEPGMVAVARAVAVLGASATPWLIGELLGVDASSVHASILDLRAMGLLTAERFRHEEARLAVLADVPLRDLRAMHGRAAELLHGSGAPAVAVADLLMAAHDFARPGASWRVAILHEAAREAMAAGDVVDAVNYLRHASGMVADDRHRAQIIALLADAQWHIDPGKAARYLHHLGQDVRAGLLTGEAALVPVNQLLWRGDFAEADELLRVLESTSTDEHPANDTRWPAAPGAGAIARLWVAFCQPGLPVGVIGGEAGRARDVPLAPSGPISAATFLNSAVSLTYDGVEIEGADQMLHGIRAGSSLTPALFALVQLVRTGRLDEAVRWSDRLLEEPWIRRLPMRRVMFETIKVIAALHRGASAEALDGARAVLDSISPPAWGVVVGIPLSLAVRAATEVGDVRSAMSYLTFPVPTAMFDTPFALPYLQALGRYHLAMGHPETALTHFNSCEELVSKWRLDTPDVADWRNDAAAALNAMGRSQPARALIERQLSGLADRQSGTGGGTDGMPARLTLLREAVQILESSGDGRERARLPAELAAPSDEDAEEHRRGTRIPPRYGHLQTADADQSAYPGRAELTDAERRVAALAAAGATNRQIADKLFITVSTVEQHLTKIYRKLNVRRRSGLSAGLRQNLS
;
A
#
# COMPACT_ATOMS: atom_id res chain seq x y z
N MET A 1 8.12 -45.53 -9.65
CA MET A 1 8.02 -44.19 -9.02
C MET A 1 9.02 -44.18 -7.88
N ARG A 2 10.01 -43.24 -7.87
CA ARG A 2 10.87 -43.05 -6.69
C ARG A 2 10.09 -42.23 -5.66
N LEU A 3 10.11 -42.70 -4.44
CA LEU A 3 9.30 -42.14 -3.36
C LEU A 3 10.05 -41.09 -2.50
N GLY A 4 11.03 -40.41 -3.06
CA GLY A 4 11.85 -39.39 -2.35
C GLY A 4 11.97 -39.62 -0.83
N GLU A 5 13.15 -39.87 -0.31
CA GLU A 5 13.42 -40.18 1.13
C GLU A 5 12.56 -41.28 1.79
N ARG A 6 11.82 -42.09 1.03
CA ARG A 6 10.98 -43.22 1.54
C ARG A 6 11.57 -44.59 1.27
N ASP A 7 12.82 -44.64 0.86
CA ASP A 7 13.52 -45.85 0.52
C ASP A 7 13.66 -46.84 1.69
N ILE A 8 13.78 -46.29 2.91
CA ILE A 8 13.92 -47.12 4.13
C ILE A 8 12.59 -47.80 4.45
N GLU A 9 11.53 -46.99 4.46
CA GLU A 9 10.16 -47.49 4.71
C GLU A 9 9.71 -48.48 3.65
N PHE A 10 9.99 -48.15 2.38
CA PHE A 10 9.67 -49.05 1.28
C PHE A 10 10.45 -50.37 1.31
N ARG A 11 11.77 -50.33 1.62
CA ARG A 11 12.59 -51.51 1.79
C ARG A 11 12.10 -52.44 2.91
N LEU A 12 11.66 -51.87 4.04
CA LEU A 12 11.06 -52.63 5.13
C LEU A 12 9.80 -53.37 4.65
N ILE A 13 8.90 -52.68 3.94
CA ILE A 13 7.68 -53.30 3.40
C ILE A 13 8.02 -54.40 2.37
N ASP A 14 9.01 -54.17 1.51
CA ASP A 14 9.47 -55.14 0.51
C ASP A 14 10.13 -56.38 1.16
N GLN A 15 10.89 -56.18 2.23
CA GLN A 15 11.42 -57.27 3.03
C GLN A 15 10.30 -58.09 3.65
N LEU A 16 9.34 -57.50 4.32
CA LEU A 16 8.19 -58.18 4.91
C LEU A 16 7.35 -58.89 3.85
N TYR A 17 7.18 -58.30 2.66
CA TYR A 17 6.53 -58.92 1.55
C TYR A 17 7.29 -60.15 1.04
N SER A 18 8.62 -60.10 1.06
CA SER A 18 9.48 -61.26 0.72
C SER A 18 9.38 -62.36 1.76
N GLU A 19 9.29 -62.08 3.05
CA GLU A 19 9.11 -63.05 4.15
C GLU A 19 7.73 -63.72 4.07
N CYS A 20 6.70 -63.08 3.52
CA CYS A 20 5.41 -63.74 3.25
C CYS A 20 5.52 -64.94 2.27
N ARG A 21 6.61 -65.08 1.48
CA ARG A 21 6.89 -66.29 0.66
C ARG A 21 7.14 -67.51 1.51
N GLU A 22 7.60 -67.34 2.71
CA GLU A 22 7.87 -68.39 3.67
C GLU A 22 6.66 -68.70 4.55
N GLY A 23 5.50 -68.12 4.25
CA GLY A 23 4.27 -68.25 5.01
C GLY A 23 4.25 -67.46 6.33
N LYS A 24 5.13 -66.46 6.43
CA LYS A 24 5.20 -65.54 7.58
C LYS A 24 4.44 -64.26 7.25
N GLY A 25 3.26 -64.09 7.79
CA GLY A 25 2.44 -62.88 7.58
C GLY A 25 2.90 -61.75 8.43
N ALA A 26 2.70 -60.52 7.95
CA ALA A 26 3.06 -59.27 8.65
C ALA A 26 1.98 -58.20 8.50
N ALA A 27 1.96 -57.30 9.45
CA ALA A 27 1.16 -56.10 9.38
C ALA A 27 2.06 -54.84 9.52
N VAL A 28 1.75 -53.80 8.77
CA VAL A 28 2.45 -52.53 8.84
C VAL A 28 1.40 -51.43 9.04
N ILE A 29 1.54 -50.61 10.07
CA ILE A 29 0.73 -49.42 10.32
C ILE A 29 1.58 -48.22 9.94
N VAL A 30 1.16 -47.50 8.90
CA VAL A 30 1.84 -46.29 8.40
C VAL A 30 1.11 -45.05 8.93
N SER A 31 1.69 -44.36 9.88
CA SER A 31 1.14 -43.15 10.43
C SER A 31 1.86 -41.90 9.87
N GLY A 32 1.15 -40.80 9.76
CA GLY A 32 1.72 -39.51 9.34
C GLY A 32 0.65 -38.46 9.05
N PRO A 33 1.07 -37.19 8.97
CA PRO A 33 0.14 -36.11 8.70
C PRO A 33 -0.50 -36.23 7.31
N VAL A 34 -1.55 -35.45 7.05
CA VAL A 34 -2.17 -35.38 5.71
C VAL A 34 -1.14 -34.84 4.72
N GLY A 35 -1.08 -35.46 3.53
CA GLY A 35 -0.13 -35.07 2.48
C GLY A 35 1.29 -35.64 2.62
N SER A 36 1.60 -36.44 3.67
CA SER A 36 2.94 -37.00 3.92
C SER A 36 3.37 -38.12 2.95
N GLY A 37 2.50 -38.54 2.05
CA GLY A 37 2.82 -39.56 1.03
C GLY A 37 2.38 -41.00 1.42
N LYS A 38 1.51 -41.17 2.42
CA LYS A 38 0.97 -42.51 2.80
C LYS A 38 0.38 -43.27 1.64
N THR A 39 -0.54 -42.68 0.91
CA THR A 39 -1.19 -43.29 -0.26
C THR A 39 -0.19 -43.64 -1.36
N ALA A 40 0.86 -42.79 -1.55
CA ALA A 40 1.91 -43.11 -2.54
C ALA A 40 2.73 -44.33 -2.14
N LEU A 41 3.02 -44.52 -0.85
CA LEU A 41 3.69 -45.69 -0.33
C LEU A 41 2.83 -46.94 -0.50
N LEU A 42 1.49 -46.86 -0.26
CA LEU A 42 0.57 -47.94 -0.54
C LEU A 42 0.55 -48.32 -2.00
N GLN A 43 0.47 -47.35 -2.90
CA GLN A 43 0.48 -47.59 -4.36
C GLN A 43 1.76 -48.31 -4.81
N ALA A 44 2.91 -47.84 -4.32
CA ALA A 44 4.19 -48.49 -4.61
C ALA A 44 4.24 -49.91 -4.09
N THR A 45 3.64 -50.19 -2.92
CA THR A 45 3.52 -51.55 -2.37
C THR A 45 2.65 -52.46 -3.28
N VAL A 46 1.50 -51.96 -3.77
CA VAL A 46 0.62 -52.68 -4.71
C VAL A 46 1.34 -52.96 -6.02
N GLU A 47 2.04 -51.98 -6.59
CA GLU A 47 2.83 -52.17 -7.81
C GLU A 47 3.93 -53.22 -7.63
N GLN A 48 4.60 -53.22 -6.49
CA GLN A 48 5.64 -54.21 -6.18
C GLN A 48 5.04 -55.64 -6.08
N ALA A 49 3.92 -55.77 -5.40
CA ALA A 49 3.21 -57.05 -5.31
C ALA A 49 2.83 -57.59 -6.69
N GLY A 50 2.36 -56.72 -7.59
CA GLY A 50 2.01 -57.09 -8.98
C GLY A 50 3.21 -57.56 -9.81
N ARG A 51 4.42 -56.96 -9.59
CA ARG A 51 5.66 -57.45 -10.27
C ARG A 51 6.10 -58.83 -9.84
N HIS A 52 5.68 -59.29 -8.67
CA HIS A 52 6.07 -60.58 -8.11
C HIS A 52 4.94 -61.58 -8.06
N GLU A 53 3.97 -61.50 -8.97
CA GLU A 53 2.83 -62.44 -9.11
C GLU A 53 1.95 -62.56 -7.86
N GLY A 54 1.99 -61.51 -6.95
CA GLY A 54 1.13 -61.45 -5.77
C GLY A 54 -0.24 -60.86 -6.10
N VAL A 55 -1.22 -61.26 -5.32
CA VAL A 55 -2.57 -60.67 -5.42
C VAL A 55 -2.71 -59.54 -4.44
N SER A 56 -3.07 -58.35 -4.90
CA SER A 56 -3.26 -57.20 -4.06
C SER A 56 -4.72 -56.72 -4.01
N PHE A 57 -5.16 -56.37 -2.84
CA PHE A 57 -6.49 -55.79 -2.57
C PHE A 57 -6.33 -54.43 -1.91
N SER A 58 -6.90 -53.42 -2.54
CA SER A 58 -6.84 -52.05 -2.06
C SER A 58 -8.23 -51.53 -1.73
N VAL A 59 -8.40 -50.99 -0.55
CA VAL A 59 -9.61 -50.33 -0.10
C VAL A 59 -9.27 -49.01 0.62
N THR A 60 -10.18 -48.07 0.54
CA THR A 60 -10.02 -46.76 1.22
C THR A 60 -11.23 -46.54 2.12
N ALA A 61 -10.99 -46.28 3.40
CA ALA A 61 -12.05 -45.93 4.32
C ALA A 61 -12.57 -44.52 4.04
N SER A 62 -13.87 -44.29 4.26
CA SER A 62 -14.53 -43.00 3.99
C SER A 62 -15.37 -42.57 5.20
N VAL A 63 -15.35 -41.30 5.53
CA VAL A 63 -16.20 -40.70 6.56
C VAL A 63 -17.68 -41.03 6.33
N THR A 64 -18.14 -41.08 5.08
CA THR A 64 -19.54 -41.35 4.71
C THR A 64 -19.94 -42.80 5.02
N GLU A 65 -18.99 -43.73 5.04
CA GLU A 65 -19.23 -45.13 5.33
C GLU A 65 -19.08 -45.48 6.80
N ARG A 66 -18.48 -44.62 7.63
CA ARG A 66 -18.27 -44.82 9.07
C ARG A 66 -19.53 -45.18 9.87
N PRO A 67 -20.75 -44.66 9.53
CA PRO A 67 -21.97 -45.08 10.20
C PRO A 67 -22.46 -46.52 9.82
N HIS A 68 -21.91 -47.12 8.76
CA HIS A 68 -22.38 -48.39 8.25
C HIS A 68 -21.52 -49.54 8.77
N PRO A 69 -22.07 -50.48 9.60
CA PRO A 69 -21.30 -51.61 10.11
C PRO A 69 -20.72 -52.47 8.99
N PHE A 70 -19.46 -52.83 9.13
CA PHE A 70 -18.69 -53.57 8.15
C PHE A 70 -18.54 -52.89 6.77
N GLY A 71 -18.72 -51.59 6.65
CA GLY A 71 -18.64 -50.87 5.37
C GLY A 71 -17.30 -51.11 4.66
N LEU A 72 -16.18 -50.90 5.31
CA LEU A 72 -14.83 -51.11 4.76
C LEU A 72 -14.57 -52.62 4.45
N VAL A 73 -14.99 -53.53 5.37
CA VAL A 73 -14.80 -54.99 5.15
C VAL A 73 -15.62 -55.47 3.97
N ARG A 74 -16.84 -54.93 3.74
CA ARG A 74 -17.65 -55.26 2.55
C ARG A 74 -16.95 -54.85 1.25
N GLN A 75 -16.30 -53.66 1.24
CA GLN A 75 -15.48 -53.25 0.09
C GLN A 75 -14.35 -54.27 -0.18
N LEU A 76 -13.63 -54.65 0.89
CA LEU A 76 -12.54 -55.63 0.80
C LEU A 76 -13.04 -56.97 0.30
N MET A 77 -14.14 -57.51 0.86
CA MET A 77 -14.75 -58.75 0.44
C MET A 77 -15.24 -58.72 -1.02
N LYS A 78 -15.82 -57.58 -1.43
CA LYS A 78 -16.22 -57.38 -2.84
C LYS A 78 -15.02 -57.47 -3.80
N SER A 79 -13.90 -56.83 -3.41
CA SER A 79 -12.66 -56.86 -4.19
C SER A 79 -12.09 -58.29 -4.27
N MET A 80 -12.05 -59.00 -3.15
CA MET A 80 -11.56 -60.39 -3.08
C MET A 80 -12.46 -61.39 -3.82
N ARG A 81 -13.76 -61.18 -3.78
CA ARG A 81 -14.73 -62.05 -4.54
C ARG A 81 -14.52 -61.96 -6.06
N MET A 82 -14.18 -60.76 -6.56
CA MET A 82 -13.84 -60.63 -7.98
C MET A 82 -12.57 -61.41 -8.35
N ALA A 83 -11.73 -61.73 -7.40
CA ALA A 83 -10.55 -62.60 -7.55
C ALA A 83 -10.84 -64.09 -7.29
N GLY A 84 -12.09 -64.47 -7.11
CA GLY A 84 -12.52 -65.87 -6.96
C GLY A 84 -12.61 -66.38 -5.51
N MET A 85 -12.61 -65.48 -4.50
CA MET A 85 -12.79 -65.88 -3.09
C MET A 85 -14.29 -66.06 -2.79
N PRO A 86 -14.68 -67.07 -1.99
CA PRO A 86 -16.07 -67.26 -1.54
C PRO A 86 -16.49 -66.08 -0.64
N ASP A 87 -17.76 -65.65 -0.70
CA ASP A 87 -18.28 -64.53 0.12
C ASP A 87 -18.80 -65.06 1.46
N PRO A 88 -18.17 -64.67 2.58
CA PRO A 88 -18.61 -65.02 3.90
C PRO A 88 -19.70 -64.09 4.45
N LEU A 89 -19.99 -62.97 3.75
CA LEU A 89 -20.99 -62.02 4.21
C LEU A 89 -22.37 -62.41 3.71
N PRO A 90 -23.42 -62.47 4.57
CA PRO A 90 -24.78 -62.70 4.14
C PRO A 90 -25.22 -61.58 3.16
N ALA A 91 -25.99 -61.97 2.13
CA ALA A 91 -26.66 -61.02 1.26
C ALA A 91 -27.50 -60.06 2.13
N GLU A 92 -27.52 -58.75 1.82
CA GLU A 92 -28.35 -57.78 2.52
C GLU A 92 -29.82 -58.22 2.46
N GLU A 93 -30.30 -58.86 3.51
CA GLU A 93 -31.75 -59.02 3.70
C GLU A 93 -32.27 -57.67 4.25
N THR A 94 -33.04 -57.01 3.44
CA THR A 94 -33.90 -55.87 3.82
C THR A 94 -35.01 -56.40 4.74
N GLY A 95 -34.66 -56.73 5.99
CA GLY A 95 -35.61 -57.33 6.95
C GLY A 95 -35.41 -56.75 8.33
N THR A 96 -36.40 -55.96 8.77
CA THR A 96 -36.68 -55.53 10.16
C THR A 96 -36.79 -56.74 11.07
N GLY A 97 -35.72 -57.03 11.83
CA GLY A 97 -35.76 -58.13 12.83
C GLY A 97 -34.94 -57.75 14.07
N THR A 98 -35.62 -57.50 15.11
CA THR A 98 -35.16 -57.14 16.43
C THR A 98 -34.45 -58.28 17.17
N ASP A 99 -33.45 -57.90 18.00
CA ASP A 99 -32.92 -58.57 19.20
C ASP A 99 -32.22 -59.96 19.12
N THR A 100 -31.09 -60.01 18.36
CA THR A 100 -30.05 -61.00 18.68
C THR A 100 -28.62 -60.42 18.49
N ALA A 101 -28.45 -59.22 18.88
CA ALA A 101 -27.33 -58.36 18.46
C ALA A 101 -25.98 -58.58 19.21
N SER A 102 -25.81 -59.48 20.14
CA SER A 102 -24.58 -59.59 20.94
C SER A 102 -23.60 -60.71 20.62
N GLN A 103 -24.01 -61.80 19.92
CA GLN A 103 -23.10 -62.91 19.62
C GLN A 103 -22.84 -63.12 18.07
N ALA A 104 -23.70 -62.63 17.21
CA ALA A 104 -23.57 -62.74 15.77
C ALA A 104 -22.34 -62.00 15.17
N PRO A 105 -21.89 -60.86 15.66
CA PRO A 105 -20.78 -60.11 15.05
C PRO A 105 -19.44 -60.86 15.13
N PHE A 106 -19.18 -61.56 16.22
CA PHE A 106 -17.89 -62.24 16.44
C PHE A 106 -17.72 -63.50 15.53
N ALA A 107 -18.75 -64.30 15.42
CA ALA A 107 -18.75 -65.47 14.50
C ALA A 107 -18.52 -65.06 13.03
N LEU A 108 -19.10 -63.94 12.64
CA LEU A 108 -18.93 -63.35 11.29
C LEU A 108 -17.47 -62.88 11.11
N VAL A 109 -16.89 -62.17 12.08
CA VAL A 109 -15.48 -61.75 12.04
C VAL A 109 -14.56 -62.95 11.90
N GLN A 110 -14.82 -64.08 12.65
CA GLN A 110 -14.04 -65.30 12.55
C GLN A 110 -14.15 -65.94 11.14
N GLU A 111 -15.36 -65.99 10.56
CA GLU A 111 -15.59 -66.53 9.26
C GLU A 111 -14.88 -65.73 8.16
N ILE A 112 -14.95 -64.39 8.20
CA ILE A 112 -14.23 -63.50 7.29
C ILE A 112 -12.72 -63.78 7.36
N CYS A 113 -12.15 -63.80 8.58
CA CYS A 113 -10.71 -64.04 8.75
C CYS A 113 -10.29 -65.43 8.27
N ARG A 114 -11.07 -66.47 8.56
CA ARG A 114 -10.83 -67.83 8.06
C ARG A 114 -10.82 -67.88 6.55
N THR A 115 -11.77 -67.22 5.91
CA THR A 115 -11.90 -67.18 4.46
C THR A 115 -10.71 -66.48 3.80
N ILE A 116 -10.25 -65.31 4.40
CA ILE A 116 -9.06 -64.59 3.94
C ILE A 116 -7.80 -65.46 4.06
N CYS A 117 -7.57 -66.04 5.24
CA CYS A 117 -6.39 -66.89 5.48
C CYS A 117 -6.39 -68.16 4.63
N GLY A 118 -7.55 -68.81 4.43
CA GLY A 118 -7.70 -69.93 3.53
C GLY A 118 -7.46 -69.56 2.07
N PHE A 119 -7.88 -68.40 1.64
CA PHE A 119 -7.60 -67.89 0.29
C PHE A 119 -6.11 -67.58 0.06
N ALA A 120 -5.37 -67.35 1.14
CA ALA A 120 -3.91 -67.12 1.13
C ALA A 120 -3.12 -68.44 1.01
N GLU A 121 -3.74 -69.61 1.19
CA GLU A 121 -3.03 -70.86 0.99
C GLU A 121 -2.52 -71.02 -0.45
N GLY A 122 -1.20 -71.06 -0.62
CA GLY A 122 -0.54 -71.15 -1.91
C GLY A 122 -0.51 -69.85 -2.73
N ARG A 123 -0.95 -68.71 -2.16
CA ARG A 123 -0.95 -67.38 -2.80
C ARG A 123 -0.41 -66.35 -1.86
N ARG A 124 0.32 -65.38 -2.41
CA ARG A 124 0.75 -64.20 -1.63
C ARG A 124 -0.32 -63.12 -1.78
N ILE A 125 -0.82 -62.64 -0.65
CA ILE A 125 -1.86 -61.62 -0.61
C ILE A 125 -1.29 -60.34 0.04
N VAL A 126 -1.49 -59.23 -0.61
CA VAL A 126 -1.26 -57.89 -0.04
C VAL A 126 -2.62 -57.21 0.16
N ILE A 127 -2.95 -56.86 1.38
CA ILE A 127 -4.15 -56.11 1.72
C ILE A 127 -3.70 -54.71 2.13
N VAL A 128 -4.10 -53.70 1.36
CA VAL A 128 -3.83 -52.29 1.70
C VAL A 128 -5.12 -51.56 2.06
N VAL A 129 -5.13 -50.90 3.19
CA VAL A 129 -6.24 -50.12 3.70
C VAL A 129 -5.78 -48.68 3.89
N ASP A 130 -6.29 -47.77 3.06
CA ASP A 130 -5.97 -46.37 3.20
C ASP A 130 -6.95 -45.66 4.14
N ASP A 131 -6.45 -44.71 4.90
CA ASP A 131 -7.18 -43.85 5.83
C ASP A 131 -8.03 -44.63 6.86
N VAL A 132 -7.48 -45.70 7.47
CA VAL A 132 -8.18 -46.64 8.38
C VAL A 132 -8.91 -45.96 9.54
N HIS A 133 -8.53 -44.75 9.92
CA HIS A 133 -9.18 -43.94 10.92
C HIS A 133 -10.61 -43.50 10.57
N PHE A 134 -11.01 -43.59 9.32
CA PHE A 134 -12.39 -43.38 8.88
C PHE A 134 -13.22 -44.66 8.82
N ALA A 135 -12.64 -45.79 9.16
CA ALA A 135 -13.37 -47.05 9.14
C ALA A 135 -14.40 -47.13 10.27
N ASP A 136 -15.45 -47.90 10.03
CA ASP A 136 -16.43 -48.20 11.06
C ASP A 136 -15.87 -49.13 12.17
N GLU A 137 -16.44 -49.10 13.35
CA GLU A 137 -15.96 -49.82 14.52
C GLU A 137 -15.89 -51.34 14.31
N GLN A 138 -16.86 -51.93 13.56
CA GLN A 138 -16.89 -53.34 13.31
C GLN A 138 -15.80 -53.76 12.31
N SER A 139 -15.55 -52.94 11.30
CA SER A 139 -14.41 -53.14 10.40
C SER A 139 -13.07 -53.02 11.13
N LEU A 140 -12.89 -52.05 12.04
CA LEU A 140 -11.68 -51.94 12.87
C LEU A 140 -11.45 -53.18 13.73
N ARG A 141 -12.48 -53.71 14.36
CA ARG A 141 -12.43 -55.01 15.14
C ARG A 141 -12.07 -56.18 14.24
N CYS A 142 -12.64 -56.24 13.03
CA CYS A 142 -12.30 -57.30 12.06
C CYS A 142 -10.85 -57.20 11.60
N LEU A 143 -10.33 -56.01 11.30
CA LEU A 143 -8.94 -55.80 10.93
C LEU A 143 -7.98 -56.14 12.10
N ALA A 144 -8.28 -55.73 13.32
CA ALA A 144 -7.50 -56.07 14.50
C ALA A 144 -7.45 -57.61 14.74
N TYR A 145 -8.61 -58.29 14.59
CA TYR A 145 -8.67 -59.73 14.72
C TYR A 145 -7.91 -60.41 13.56
N LEU A 146 -7.96 -59.90 12.34
CA LEU A 146 -7.24 -60.44 11.18
C LEU A 146 -5.72 -60.27 11.36
N VAL A 147 -5.23 -59.11 11.84
CA VAL A 147 -3.82 -58.89 12.14
C VAL A 147 -3.28 -59.95 13.13
N ARG A 148 -4.05 -60.33 14.14
CA ARG A 148 -3.67 -61.35 15.11
C ARG A 148 -3.63 -62.78 14.56
N ARG A 149 -4.12 -63.03 13.37
CA ARG A 149 -4.23 -64.35 12.75
C ARG A 149 -3.34 -64.57 11.52
N ILE A 150 -2.74 -63.50 11.00
CA ILE A 150 -1.92 -63.59 9.76
C ILE A 150 -0.53 -64.14 9.99
N GLU A 151 -0.06 -64.32 11.24
CA GLU A 151 1.31 -64.69 11.58
C GLU A 151 1.84 -65.86 10.73
N TRP A 152 1.00 -66.86 10.54
CA TRP A 152 1.31 -68.08 9.77
C TRP A 152 0.59 -68.14 8.43
N SER A 153 0.33 -67.02 7.84
CA SER A 153 -0.34 -66.90 6.55
C SER A 153 0.48 -66.07 5.57
N ALA A 154 0.40 -66.34 4.27
CA ALA A 154 1.11 -65.55 3.27
C ALA A 154 0.39 -64.19 2.99
N VAL A 155 0.09 -63.41 4.06
CA VAL A 155 -0.67 -62.17 4.00
C VAL A 155 0.18 -61.02 4.55
N LEU A 156 0.40 -59.96 3.74
CA LEU A 156 0.92 -58.67 4.18
C LEU A 156 -0.24 -57.69 4.26
N MET A 157 -0.45 -57.09 5.43
CA MET A 157 -1.42 -56.01 5.62
C MET A 157 -0.68 -54.68 5.79
N VAL A 158 -1.07 -53.69 5.00
CA VAL A 158 -0.54 -52.30 5.19
C VAL A 158 -1.72 -51.35 5.39
N LEU A 159 -1.77 -50.78 6.58
CA LEU A 159 -2.84 -49.88 7.00
C LEU A 159 -2.27 -48.48 7.11
N THR A 160 -2.95 -47.45 6.58
CA THR A 160 -2.53 -46.06 6.80
C THR A 160 -3.47 -45.36 7.74
N GLU A 161 -2.89 -44.48 8.57
CA GLU A 161 -3.63 -43.68 9.52
C GLU A 161 -3.13 -42.24 9.54
N SER A 162 -4.00 -41.31 9.92
CA SER A 162 -3.57 -39.92 10.21
C SER A 162 -3.03 -39.84 11.63
N SER A 163 -1.91 -39.14 11.81
CA SER A 163 -1.33 -38.90 13.14
C SER A 163 -2.25 -38.11 14.06
N SER A 164 -3.17 -37.32 13.54
CA SER A 164 -4.17 -36.57 14.31
C SER A 164 -5.26 -37.48 14.91
N HIS A 165 -5.50 -38.67 14.35
CA HIS A 165 -6.54 -39.60 14.77
C HIS A 165 -6.00 -40.80 15.60
N GLU A 166 -4.73 -40.76 16.04
CA GLU A 166 -4.13 -41.84 16.84
C GLU A 166 -4.95 -42.18 18.07
N ARG A 167 -5.61 -41.22 18.70
CA ARG A 167 -6.47 -41.41 19.89
C ARG A 167 -7.72 -42.22 19.60
N GLU A 168 -8.30 -42.10 18.41
CA GLU A 168 -9.51 -42.85 17.99
C GLU A 168 -9.19 -44.31 17.70
N LEU A 169 -7.96 -44.63 17.32
CA LEU A 169 -7.46 -45.95 17.00
C LEU A 169 -6.81 -46.68 18.20
N THR A 170 -6.98 -46.17 19.43
CA THR A 170 -6.33 -46.73 20.61
C THR A 170 -6.64 -48.23 20.78
N ALA A 171 -7.88 -48.66 20.47
CA ALA A 171 -8.27 -50.08 20.58
C ALA A 171 -7.53 -50.97 19.54
N LEU A 172 -7.43 -50.50 18.27
CA LEU A 172 -6.66 -51.18 17.24
C LEU A 172 -5.18 -51.27 17.63
N HIS A 173 -4.58 -50.19 18.09
CA HIS A 173 -3.19 -50.12 18.53
C HIS A 173 -2.90 -51.04 19.71
N ALA A 174 -3.78 -51.03 20.70
CA ALA A 174 -3.63 -51.88 21.90
C ALA A 174 -3.64 -53.39 21.53
N GLU A 175 -4.44 -53.78 20.52
CA GLU A 175 -4.54 -55.16 20.10
C GLU A 175 -3.45 -55.59 19.12
N THR A 176 -2.79 -54.68 18.41
CA THR A 176 -1.91 -55.02 17.31
C THR A 176 -0.45 -54.66 17.47
N LEU A 177 -0.13 -53.45 18.05
CA LEU A 177 1.25 -52.95 18.07
C LEU A 177 2.20 -53.75 18.97
N HIS A 178 1.72 -54.56 19.88
CA HIS A 178 2.54 -55.43 20.71
C HIS A 178 2.96 -56.77 20.03
N LEU A 179 2.41 -57.03 18.86
CA LEU A 179 2.69 -58.24 18.11
C LEU A 179 4.05 -58.14 17.40
N PRO A 180 4.93 -59.13 17.44
CA PRO A 180 6.28 -59.07 16.89
C PRO A 180 6.32 -58.92 15.34
N TYR A 181 5.24 -59.28 14.67
CA TYR A 181 5.06 -59.19 13.20
C TYR A 181 4.21 -57.95 12.80
N CYS A 182 3.88 -57.08 13.78
CA CYS A 182 3.23 -55.82 13.50
C CYS A 182 4.24 -54.66 13.63
N HIS A 183 4.49 -53.96 12.52
CA HIS A 183 5.47 -52.90 12.42
C HIS A 183 4.78 -51.54 12.33
N ARG A 184 5.36 -50.51 12.97
CA ARG A 184 4.87 -49.15 12.83
C ARG A 184 5.90 -48.29 12.10
N ILE A 185 5.44 -47.62 11.02
CA ILE A 185 6.19 -46.67 10.22
C ILE A 185 5.58 -45.30 10.48
N ARG A 186 6.41 -44.31 10.87
CA ARG A 186 5.98 -42.92 10.99
C ARG A 186 6.62 -42.10 9.90
N LEU A 187 5.79 -41.57 8.97
CA LEU A 187 6.26 -40.70 7.90
C LEU A 187 6.45 -39.29 8.44
N ALA A 188 7.70 -38.86 8.47
CA ALA A 188 8.04 -37.45 8.76
C ALA A 188 7.90 -36.58 7.51
N PRO A 189 7.79 -35.24 7.63
CA PRO A 189 7.95 -34.34 6.52
C PRO A 189 9.30 -34.58 5.82
N LEU A 190 9.39 -34.26 4.53
CA LEU A 190 10.63 -34.32 3.77
C LEU A 190 11.68 -33.40 4.39
N THR A 191 12.92 -33.87 4.44
CA THR A 191 14.06 -33.01 4.82
C THR A 191 14.40 -32.07 3.67
N ARG A 192 15.35 -31.15 3.90
CA ARG A 192 15.89 -30.30 2.84
C ARG A 192 16.48 -31.15 1.70
N ASP A 193 17.16 -32.24 2.02
CA ASP A 193 17.76 -33.12 0.99
C ASP A 193 16.69 -33.85 0.19
N GLY A 194 15.60 -34.28 0.84
CA GLY A 194 14.46 -34.87 0.15
C GLY A 194 13.71 -33.88 -0.76
N VAL A 195 13.60 -32.62 -0.33
CA VAL A 195 13.07 -31.56 -1.19
C VAL A 195 14.00 -31.35 -2.38
N ALA A 196 15.32 -31.29 -2.18
CA ALA A 196 16.28 -31.15 -3.26
C ALA A 196 16.21 -32.32 -4.27
N GLU A 197 16.03 -33.54 -3.80
CA GLU A 197 15.83 -34.71 -4.66
C GLU A 197 14.56 -34.57 -5.52
N GLN A 198 13.44 -34.15 -4.93
CA GLN A 198 12.18 -33.92 -5.66
C GLN A 198 12.29 -32.79 -6.70
N LEU A 199 13.00 -31.70 -6.38
CA LEU A 199 13.25 -30.60 -7.32
C LEU A 199 14.11 -31.09 -8.51
N THR A 200 15.11 -31.93 -8.25
CA THR A 200 15.93 -32.53 -9.32
C THR A 200 15.10 -33.44 -10.22
N GLU A 201 14.32 -34.34 -9.61
CA GLU A 201 13.55 -35.35 -10.37
C GLU A 201 12.47 -34.72 -11.23
N ARG A 202 11.75 -33.69 -10.71
CA ARG A 202 10.58 -33.14 -11.37
C ARG A 202 10.85 -31.90 -12.21
N MET A 203 11.82 -31.07 -11.81
CA MET A 203 12.15 -29.83 -12.48
C MET A 203 13.50 -29.88 -13.23
N GLY A 204 14.31 -30.90 -13.00
CA GLY A 204 15.65 -31.00 -13.62
C GLY A 204 16.63 -29.92 -13.14
N VAL A 205 16.47 -29.40 -11.91
CA VAL A 205 17.33 -28.35 -11.37
C VAL A 205 18.75 -28.87 -11.16
N GLU A 206 19.77 -28.20 -11.73
CA GLU A 206 21.18 -28.63 -11.62
C GLU A 206 21.76 -28.43 -10.21
N ARG A 207 21.31 -27.41 -9.48
CA ARG A 207 21.78 -27.09 -8.12
C ARG A 207 20.62 -26.96 -7.14
N PRO A 208 19.92 -28.05 -6.86
CA PRO A 208 18.72 -28.00 -6.05
C PRO A 208 18.99 -27.56 -4.59
N GLN A 209 20.20 -27.79 -4.08
CA GLN A 209 20.57 -27.44 -2.69
C GLN A 209 20.54 -25.93 -2.43
N GLU A 210 20.78 -25.11 -3.45
CA GLU A 210 20.77 -23.64 -3.31
C GLU A 210 19.36 -23.09 -3.03
N ILE A 211 18.32 -23.76 -3.56
CA ILE A 211 16.93 -23.33 -3.46
C ILE A 211 16.08 -24.18 -2.51
N ALA A 212 16.51 -25.40 -2.19
CA ALA A 212 15.72 -26.39 -1.45
C ALA A 212 15.30 -25.88 -0.05
N GLU A 213 16.07 -25.00 0.59
CA GLU A 213 15.72 -24.45 1.88
C GLU A 213 14.44 -23.63 1.82
N LEU A 214 14.34 -22.69 0.88
CA LEU A 214 13.16 -21.85 0.70
C LEU A 214 11.92 -22.67 0.31
N TRP A 215 12.10 -23.70 -0.54
CA TRP A 215 11.03 -24.63 -0.93
C TRP A 215 10.56 -25.50 0.25
N ALA A 216 11.50 -25.94 1.11
CA ALA A 216 11.18 -26.67 2.33
C ALA A 216 10.49 -25.78 3.37
N GLU A 217 10.91 -24.53 3.51
CA GLU A 217 10.25 -23.56 4.38
C GLU A 217 8.80 -23.29 3.94
N THR A 218 8.58 -23.08 2.63
CA THR A 218 7.25 -22.76 2.10
C THR A 218 6.31 -23.96 2.17
N SER A 219 6.77 -25.17 1.81
CA SER A 219 5.97 -26.42 1.84
C SER A 219 5.90 -27.05 3.23
N GLY A 220 6.76 -26.63 4.18
CA GLY A 220 6.93 -27.34 5.46
C GLY A 220 7.40 -28.80 5.29
N GLY A 221 8.03 -29.14 4.19
CA GLY A 221 8.44 -30.50 3.82
C GLY A 221 7.25 -31.45 3.51
N ASN A 222 6.04 -30.92 3.36
CA ASN A 222 4.87 -31.71 2.98
C ASN A 222 4.91 -32.04 1.48
N PRO A 223 4.98 -33.32 1.05
CA PRO A 223 5.06 -33.69 -0.36
C PRO A 223 3.91 -33.15 -1.22
N LEU A 224 2.68 -33.12 -0.69
CA LEU A 224 1.51 -32.63 -1.41
C LEU A 224 1.64 -31.12 -1.71
N LEU A 225 2.07 -30.33 -0.71
CA LEU A 225 2.29 -28.89 -0.88
C LEU A 225 3.50 -28.63 -1.79
N LEU A 226 4.59 -29.40 -1.64
CA LEU A 226 5.77 -29.29 -2.48
C LEU A 226 5.44 -29.54 -3.96
N HIS A 227 4.71 -30.61 -4.24
CA HIS A 227 4.33 -30.93 -5.62
C HIS A 227 3.45 -29.84 -6.22
N ALA A 228 2.51 -29.30 -5.46
CA ALA A 228 1.67 -28.20 -5.91
C ALA A 228 2.47 -26.91 -6.19
N LEU A 229 3.50 -26.62 -5.38
CA LEU A 229 4.44 -25.52 -5.67
C LEU A 229 5.22 -25.77 -6.97
N ILE A 230 5.67 -27.00 -7.20
CA ILE A 230 6.35 -27.38 -8.45
C ILE A 230 5.41 -27.20 -9.66
N ASP A 231 4.15 -27.58 -9.52
CA ASP A 231 3.15 -27.43 -10.57
C ASP A 231 2.89 -25.95 -10.88
N ASP A 232 2.73 -25.10 -9.84
CA ASP A 232 2.55 -23.66 -10.00
C ASP A 232 3.79 -23.00 -10.64
N TYR A 233 5.00 -23.34 -10.19
CA TYR A 233 6.24 -22.85 -10.78
C TYR A 233 6.38 -23.24 -12.25
N SER A 234 6.02 -24.48 -12.58
CA SER A 234 6.10 -24.99 -13.95
C SER A 234 5.09 -24.33 -14.89
N ALA A 235 3.95 -23.88 -14.35
CA ALA A 235 2.92 -23.15 -15.09
C ALA A 235 3.23 -21.66 -15.24
N GLY A 236 4.07 -21.08 -14.34
CA GLY A 236 4.52 -19.69 -14.36
C GLY A 236 5.76 -19.52 -15.24
N ALA A 237 5.97 -18.31 -15.78
CA ALA A 237 7.18 -17.96 -16.54
C ALA A 237 8.33 -17.46 -15.63
N SER A 238 8.33 -17.83 -14.35
CA SER A 238 9.30 -17.31 -13.39
C SER A 238 10.70 -17.88 -13.62
N VAL A 239 11.72 -17.01 -13.62
CA VAL A 239 13.12 -17.37 -13.84
C VAL A 239 13.91 -17.31 -12.51
N SER A 240 13.27 -16.88 -11.42
CA SER A 240 13.94 -16.57 -10.14
C SER A 240 14.40 -17.79 -9.34
N GLY A 241 13.87 -18.98 -9.61
CA GLY A 241 14.13 -20.20 -8.80
C GLY A 241 13.43 -20.21 -7.43
N GLU A 242 12.70 -19.14 -7.08
CA GLU A 242 11.94 -19.05 -5.84
C GLU A 242 10.56 -19.71 -5.98
N PRO A 243 10.02 -20.35 -4.93
CA PRO A 243 8.68 -20.89 -4.95
C PRO A 243 7.64 -19.76 -4.97
N GLU A 244 6.79 -19.73 -5.99
CA GLU A 244 5.67 -18.81 -6.10
C GLU A 244 4.35 -19.59 -5.90
N PRO A 245 3.78 -19.61 -4.69
CA PRO A 245 2.51 -20.29 -4.44
C PRO A 245 1.38 -19.71 -5.28
N GLY A 246 0.72 -20.56 -6.06
CA GLY A 246 -0.34 -20.21 -6.98
C GLY A 246 -1.62 -21.01 -6.74
N PRO A 247 -2.44 -21.22 -7.78
CA PRO A 247 -3.71 -21.94 -7.70
C PRO A 247 -3.58 -23.40 -7.22
N ALA A 248 -2.56 -24.12 -7.69
CA ALA A 248 -2.36 -25.52 -7.30
C ALA A 248 -1.99 -25.65 -5.83
N PHE A 249 -1.13 -24.74 -5.33
CA PHE A 249 -0.78 -24.68 -3.91
C PHE A 249 -2.01 -24.38 -3.04
N ARG A 250 -2.84 -23.39 -3.41
CA ARG A 250 -4.08 -23.08 -2.68
C ARG A 250 -5.01 -24.29 -2.61
N GLU A 251 -5.20 -25.00 -3.71
CA GLU A 251 -6.00 -26.24 -3.75
C GLU A 251 -5.41 -27.34 -2.86
N ALA A 252 -4.09 -27.50 -2.85
CA ALA A 252 -3.41 -28.48 -2.00
C ALA A 252 -3.59 -28.16 -0.51
N VAL A 253 -3.52 -26.88 -0.12
CA VAL A 253 -3.81 -26.42 1.26
C VAL A 253 -5.24 -26.80 1.66
N LEU A 254 -6.23 -26.51 0.82
CA LEU A 254 -7.63 -26.86 1.09
C LEU A 254 -7.82 -28.39 1.15
N ARG A 255 -7.16 -29.15 0.28
CA ARG A 255 -7.18 -30.64 0.35
C ARG A 255 -6.63 -31.17 1.66
N CYS A 256 -5.59 -30.55 2.22
CA CYS A 256 -5.08 -30.90 3.54
C CYS A 256 -6.14 -30.67 4.63
N LEU A 257 -6.80 -29.51 4.60
CA LEU A 257 -7.80 -29.13 5.60
C LEU A 257 -9.08 -29.96 5.48
N HIS A 258 -9.61 -30.18 4.29
CA HIS A 258 -10.85 -30.95 4.11
C HIS A 258 -10.71 -32.43 4.49
N ARG A 259 -9.48 -32.96 4.59
CA ARG A 259 -9.18 -34.30 5.11
C ARG A 259 -8.87 -34.30 6.61
N SER A 260 -8.97 -33.15 7.25
CA SER A 260 -8.69 -32.98 8.68
C SER A 260 -10.00 -32.95 9.48
N GLU A 261 -9.89 -33.11 10.79
CA GLU A 261 -11.04 -32.97 11.69
C GLU A 261 -11.66 -31.58 11.65
N PRO A 262 -12.99 -31.46 11.81
CA PRO A 262 -13.68 -30.17 11.81
C PRO A 262 -13.13 -29.16 12.83
N GLY A 263 -12.68 -29.65 14.00
CA GLY A 263 -12.05 -28.85 15.06
C GLY A 263 -10.72 -28.21 14.60
N MET A 264 -9.90 -28.99 13.89
CA MET A 264 -8.63 -28.50 13.33
C MET A 264 -8.88 -27.47 12.21
N VAL A 265 -9.88 -27.67 11.36
CA VAL A 265 -10.30 -26.71 10.33
C VAL A 265 -10.73 -25.39 10.99
N ALA A 266 -11.51 -25.46 12.09
CA ALA A 266 -11.93 -24.27 12.83
C ALA A 266 -10.72 -23.52 13.42
N VAL A 267 -9.74 -24.23 13.99
CA VAL A 267 -8.49 -23.64 14.48
C VAL A 267 -7.69 -22.98 13.34
N ALA A 268 -7.54 -23.63 12.19
CA ALA A 268 -6.88 -23.07 11.02
C ALA A 268 -7.54 -21.76 10.55
N ARG A 269 -8.88 -21.73 10.51
CA ARG A 269 -9.66 -20.53 10.16
C ARG A 269 -9.47 -19.41 11.19
N ALA A 270 -9.45 -19.74 12.48
CA ALA A 270 -9.21 -18.77 13.54
C ALA A 270 -7.78 -18.19 13.48
N VAL A 271 -6.77 -19.02 13.22
CA VAL A 271 -5.38 -18.58 12.97
C VAL A 271 -5.33 -17.65 11.75
N ALA A 272 -6.05 -17.99 10.67
CA ALA A 272 -6.08 -17.18 9.45
C ALA A 272 -6.70 -15.79 9.69
N VAL A 273 -7.75 -15.71 10.53
CA VAL A 273 -8.42 -14.46 10.89
C VAL A 273 -7.57 -13.61 11.82
N LEU A 274 -6.98 -14.21 12.87
CA LEU A 274 -6.17 -13.50 13.88
C LEU A 274 -4.78 -13.09 13.36
N GLY A 275 -4.28 -13.78 12.35
CA GLY A 275 -3.00 -13.47 11.70
C GLY A 275 -1.83 -13.39 12.69
N ALA A 276 -1.18 -12.24 12.73
CA ALA A 276 -0.03 -12.01 13.61
C ALA A 276 -0.37 -12.01 15.13
N SER A 277 -1.64 -11.78 15.46
CA SER A 277 -2.13 -11.73 16.84
C SER A 277 -2.60 -13.10 17.35
N ALA A 278 -2.49 -14.16 16.54
CA ALA A 278 -2.92 -15.50 16.92
C ALA A 278 -2.13 -16.02 18.12
N THR A 279 -2.84 -16.38 19.18
CA THR A 279 -2.31 -17.10 20.35
C THR A 279 -3.28 -18.23 20.68
N PRO A 280 -2.81 -19.34 21.31
CA PRO A 280 -3.70 -20.44 21.67
C PRO A 280 -4.90 -20.00 22.53
N TRP A 281 -4.70 -19.01 23.40
CA TRP A 281 -5.77 -18.44 24.22
C TRP A 281 -6.79 -17.69 23.37
N LEU A 282 -6.35 -16.76 22.51
CA LEU A 282 -7.26 -15.99 21.64
C LEU A 282 -8.04 -16.88 20.68
N ILE A 283 -7.40 -17.91 20.13
CA ILE A 283 -8.04 -18.90 19.27
C ILE A 283 -9.12 -19.64 20.07
N GLY A 284 -8.81 -20.07 21.30
CA GLY A 284 -9.76 -20.73 22.18
C GLY A 284 -10.97 -19.88 22.50
N GLU A 285 -10.77 -18.61 22.87
CA GLU A 285 -11.85 -17.64 23.12
C GLU A 285 -12.70 -17.36 21.86
N LEU A 286 -12.07 -17.25 20.70
CA LEU A 286 -12.77 -17.02 19.44
C LEU A 286 -13.68 -18.19 19.06
N LEU A 287 -13.22 -19.42 19.31
CA LEU A 287 -13.93 -20.65 18.95
C LEU A 287 -14.82 -21.19 20.08
N GLY A 288 -14.62 -20.76 21.31
CA GLY A 288 -15.29 -21.28 22.50
C GLY A 288 -14.80 -22.70 22.89
N VAL A 289 -13.51 -22.99 22.67
CA VAL A 289 -12.87 -24.29 22.98
C VAL A 289 -11.69 -24.09 23.91
N ASP A 290 -11.33 -25.16 24.65
CA ASP A 290 -10.22 -25.11 25.59
C ASP A 290 -8.85 -24.99 24.89
N ALA A 291 -7.90 -24.35 25.56
CA ALA A 291 -6.56 -24.10 25.02
C ALA A 291 -5.75 -25.39 24.73
N SER A 292 -6.05 -26.51 25.38
CA SER A 292 -5.36 -27.78 25.15
C SER A 292 -5.76 -28.41 23.83
N SER A 293 -7.03 -28.33 23.48
CA SER A 293 -7.58 -28.76 22.17
C SER A 293 -7.02 -27.88 21.03
N VAL A 294 -6.94 -26.57 21.27
CA VAL A 294 -6.31 -25.65 20.31
C VAL A 294 -4.84 -26.00 20.10
N HIS A 295 -4.10 -26.25 21.20
CA HIS A 295 -2.67 -26.58 21.13
C HIS A 295 -2.43 -27.87 20.33
N ALA A 296 -3.24 -28.92 20.56
CA ALA A 296 -3.17 -30.16 19.79
C ALA A 296 -3.39 -29.91 18.28
N SER A 297 -4.43 -29.15 17.93
CA SER A 297 -4.72 -28.80 16.53
C SER A 297 -3.59 -27.99 15.88
N ILE A 298 -2.97 -27.06 16.62
CA ILE A 298 -1.80 -26.29 16.14
C ILE A 298 -0.62 -27.22 15.85
N LEU A 299 -0.35 -28.20 16.73
CA LEU A 299 0.73 -29.19 16.50
C LEU A 299 0.49 -30.00 15.24
N ASP A 300 -0.75 -30.43 15.00
CA ASP A 300 -1.12 -31.18 13.82
C ASP A 300 -1.02 -30.32 12.53
N LEU A 301 -1.48 -29.07 12.57
CA LEU A 301 -1.32 -28.13 11.44
C LEU A 301 0.15 -27.83 11.15
N ARG A 302 1.00 -27.79 12.19
CA ARG A 302 2.47 -27.67 12.01
C ARG A 302 3.07 -28.92 11.41
N ALA A 303 2.64 -30.10 11.85
CA ALA A 303 3.07 -31.37 11.30
C ALA A 303 2.69 -31.53 9.80
N MET A 304 1.55 -30.95 9.40
CA MET A 304 1.13 -30.87 8.00
C MET A 304 1.91 -29.84 7.17
N GLY A 305 2.79 -29.06 7.78
CA GLY A 305 3.56 -28.03 7.08
C GLY A 305 2.80 -26.74 6.80
N LEU A 306 1.59 -26.54 7.34
CA LEU A 306 0.79 -25.33 7.12
C LEU A 306 1.19 -24.17 8.02
N LEU A 307 1.60 -24.45 9.27
CA LEU A 307 1.94 -23.45 10.26
C LEU A 307 3.42 -23.48 10.64
N THR A 308 3.95 -22.30 11.01
CA THR A 308 5.16 -22.12 11.80
C THR A 308 4.78 -21.38 13.09
N ALA A 309 4.95 -22.00 14.25
CA ALA A 309 4.35 -21.54 15.49
C ALA A 309 2.81 -21.41 15.34
N GLU A 310 2.25 -20.24 15.61
CA GLU A 310 0.82 -19.94 15.48
C GLU A 310 0.50 -19.14 14.20
N ARG A 311 1.34 -19.21 13.16
CA ARG A 311 1.17 -18.46 11.90
C ARG A 311 1.26 -19.37 10.69
N PHE A 312 0.53 -19.04 9.65
CA PHE A 312 0.73 -19.68 8.35
C PHE A 312 2.15 -19.42 7.83
N ARG A 313 2.76 -20.46 7.24
CA ARG A 313 4.10 -20.35 6.64
C ARG A 313 4.12 -19.39 5.47
N HIS A 314 3.03 -19.34 4.73
CA HIS A 314 2.91 -18.48 3.57
C HIS A 314 1.54 -17.78 3.55
N GLU A 315 1.52 -16.52 3.08
CA GLU A 315 0.31 -15.72 3.01
C GLU A 315 -0.76 -16.33 2.09
N GLU A 316 -0.35 -16.96 0.98
CA GLU A 316 -1.29 -17.63 0.07
C GLU A 316 -2.03 -18.79 0.73
N ALA A 317 -1.38 -19.50 1.68
CA ALA A 317 -2.07 -20.53 2.47
C ALA A 317 -3.14 -19.89 3.38
N ARG A 318 -2.83 -18.77 4.02
CA ARG A 318 -3.78 -18.01 4.85
C ARG A 318 -4.96 -17.52 4.03
N LEU A 319 -4.69 -16.93 2.87
CA LEU A 319 -5.73 -16.41 1.97
C LEU A 319 -6.63 -17.54 1.41
N ALA A 320 -6.06 -18.71 1.09
CA ALA A 320 -6.83 -19.88 0.66
C ALA A 320 -7.82 -20.31 1.74
N VAL A 321 -7.37 -20.36 3.01
CA VAL A 321 -8.23 -20.74 4.14
C VAL A 321 -9.35 -19.70 4.37
N LEU A 322 -9.05 -18.42 4.26
CA LEU A 322 -10.06 -17.36 4.38
C LEU A 322 -11.09 -17.41 3.24
N ALA A 323 -10.64 -17.70 2.03
CA ALA A 323 -11.51 -17.80 0.84
C ALA A 323 -12.49 -19.00 0.91
N ASP A 324 -12.13 -20.07 1.63
CA ASP A 324 -12.99 -21.26 1.87
C ASP A 324 -14.12 -20.99 2.88
N VAL A 325 -14.03 -19.90 3.66
CA VAL A 325 -15.05 -19.57 4.66
C VAL A 325 -16.19 -18.77 3.99
N PRO A 326 -17.47 -19.15 4.19
CA PRO A 326 -18.59 -18.35 3.72
C PRO A 326 -18.47 -16.90 4.22
N LEU A 327 -18.69 -15.94 3.34
CA LEU A 327 -18.45 -14.50 3.62
C LEU A 327 -19.18 -14.00 4.87
N ARG A 328 -20.40 -14.51 5.14
CA ARG A 328 -21.16 -14.17 6.34
C ARG A 328 -20.45 -14.60 7.63
N ASP A 329 -19.93 -15.85 7.62
CA ASP A 329 -19.27 -16.44 8.78
C ASP A 329 -17.89 -15.81 8.99
N LEU A 330 -17.19 -15.52 7.92
CA LEU A 330 -15.91 -14.82 7.93
C LEU A 330 -16.04 -13.42 8.55
N ARG A 331 -17.05 -12.66 8.14
CA ARG A 331 -17.33 -11.34 8.72
C ARG A 331 -17.65 -11.42 10.21
N ALA A 332 -18.45 -12.41 10.60
CA ALA A 332 -18.78 -12.63 12.00
C ALA A 332 -17.53 -13.00 12.83
N MET A 333 -16.63 -13.83 12.27
CA MET A 333 -15.36 -14.18 12.91
C MET A 333 -14.46 -12.96 13.07
N HIS A 334 -14.30 -12.13 12.04
CA HIS A 334 -13.53 -10.89 12.13
C HIS A 334 -14.09 -9.94 13.19
N GLY A 335 -15.42 -9.79 13.27
CA GLY A 335 -16.07 -8.95 14.27
C GLY A 335 -15.80 -9.42 15.70
N ARG A 336 -15.94 -10.73 15.97
CA ARG A 336 -15.61 -11.31 17.29
C ARG A 336 -14.12 -11.20 17.61
N ALA A 337 -13.26 -11.44 16.63
CA ALA A 337 -11.81 -11.30 16.81
C ALA A 337 -11.42 -9.86 17.15
N ALA A 338 -12.04 -8.86 16.50
CA ALA A 338 -11.83 -7.45 16.82
C ALA A 338 -12.24 -7.11 18.26
N GLU A 339 -13.38 -7.63 18.74
CA GLU A 339 -13.85 -7.44 20.13
C GLU A 339 -12.89 -8.07 21.15
N LEU A 340 -12.39 -9.28 20.87
CA LEU A 340 -11.43 -9.97 21.73
C LEU A 340 -10.08 -9.24 21.77
N LEU A 341 -9.55 -8.82 20.62
CA LEU A 341 -8.30 -8.07 20.55
C LEU A 341 -8.41 -6.71 21.24
N HIS A 342 -9.51 -6.01 21.07
CA HIS A 342 -9.77 -4.76 21.80
C HIS A 342 -9.77 -5.00 23.31
N GLY A 343 -10.48 -6.04 23.76
CA GLY A 343 -10.53 -6.41 25.20
C GLY A 343 -9.17 -6.83 25.78
N SER A 344 -8.27 -7.35 24.96
CA SER A 344 -6.89 -7.72 25.38
C SER A 344 -5.88 -6.56 25.30
N GLY A 345 -6.30 -5.36 24.83
CA GLY A 345 -5.40 -4.20 24.68
C GLY A 345 -4.42 -4.32 23.52
N ALA A 346 -4.79 -5.02 22.46
CA ALA A 346 -3.98 -5.13 21.24
C ALA A 346 -3.80 -3.76 20.55
N PRO A 347 -2.75 -3.58 19.70
CA PRO A 347 -2.54 -2.36 18.93
C PRO A 347 -3.77 -1.95 18.12
N ALA A 348 -4.05 -0.65 18.06
CA ALA A 348 -5.26 -0.13 17.42
C ALA A 348 -5.37 -0.53 15.94
N VAL A 349 -4.24 -0.55 15.20
CA VAL A 349 -4.21 -0.96 13.79
C VAL A 349 -4.68 -2.41 13.62
N ALA A 350 -4.23 -3.34 14.46
CA ALA A 350 -4.61 -4.75 14.35
C ALA A 350 -6.13 -4.96 14.60
N VAL A 351 -6.71 -4.19 15.53
CA VAL A 351 -8.16 -4.23 15.80
C VAL A 351 -8.93 -3.58 14.64
N ALA A 352 -8.43 -2.46 14.12
CA ALA A 352 -9.05 -1.73 13.02
C ALA A 352 -9.11 -2.57 11.74
N ASP A 353 -8.05 -3.29 11.38
CA ASP A 353 -8.02 -4.18 10.22
C ASP A 353 -9.11 -5.25 10.29
N LEU A 354 -9.32 -5.83 11.47
CA LEU A 354 -10.39 -6.81 11.69
C LEU A 354 -11.77 -6.16 11.62
N LEU A 355 -11.95 -4.95 12.15
CA LEU A 355 -13.20 -4.19 12.02
C LEU A 355 -13.52 -3.88 10.56
N MET A 356 -12.50 -3.50 9.77
CA MET A 356 -12.64 -3.26 8.34
C MET A 356 -13.05 -4.53 7.59
N ALA A 357 -12.44 -5.66 7.90
CA ALA A 357 -12.75 -6.95 7.30
C ALA A 357 -14.13 -7.49 7.69
N ALA A 358 -14.61 -7.18 8.89
CA ALA A 358 -15.94 -7.57 9.36
C ALA A 358 -17.07 -6.90 8.58
N HIS A 359 -16.85 -5.70 7.99
CA HIS A 359 -17.89 -4.90 7.32
C HIS A 359 -19.15 -4.69 8.18
N ASP A 360 -19.02 -4.72 9.51
CA ASP A 360 -20.14 -4.59 10.45
C ASP A 360 -20.29 -3.12 10.87
N PHE A 361 -20.83 -2.31 9.94
CA PHE A 361 -21.04 -0.86 10.14
C PHE A 361 -22.40 -0.51 10.73
N ALA A 362 -23.29 -1.49 10.85
CA ALA A 362 -24.71 -1.26 11.14
C ALA A 362 -25.08 -1.30 12.63
N ARG A 363 -24.15 -1.59 13.54
CA ARG A 363 -24.46 -1.61 14.98
C ARG A 363 -24.24 -0.24 15.62
N PRO A 364 -25.29 0.56 15.86
CA PRO A 364 -25.18 1.81 16.60
C PRO A 364 -24.83 1.49 18.06
N GLY A 365 -23.88 2.24 18.65
CA GLY A 365 -23.63 2.20 20.10
C GLY A 365 -22.23 1.71 20.52
N ALA A 366 -21.37 1.30 19.63
CA ALA A 366 -20.00 0.92 19.99
C ALA A 366 -19.04 2.11 19.83
N SER A 367 -19.08 3.06 20.76
CA SER A 367 -18.17 4.23 20.79
C SER A 367 -16.69 3.83 20.74
N TRP A 368 -16.32 2.66 21.28
CA TRP A 368 -14.96 2.15 21.25
C TRP A 368 -14.47 1.85 19.82
N ARG A 369 -15.32 1.41 18.89
CA ARG A 369 -14.94 1.11 17.50
C ARG A 369 -14.48 2.38 16.78
N VAL A 370 -15.20 3.47 16.97
CA VAL A 370 -14.84 4.78 16.40
C VAL A 370 -13.51 5.25 17.02
N ALA A 371 -13.34 5.10 18.33
CA ALA A 371 -12.10 5.47 19.02
C ALA A 371 -10.90 4.66 18.51
N ILE A 372 -11.07 3.36 18.31
CA ILE A 372 -10.01 2.49 17.76
C ILE A 372 -9.68 2.85 16.31
N LEU A 373 -10.68 3.05 15.43
CA LEU A 373 -10.43 3.46 14.06
C LEU A 373 -9.72 4.82 13.98
N HIS A 374 -10.05 5.74 14.89
CA HIS A 374 -9.37 7.02 15.00
C HIS A 374 -7.92 6.86 15.48
N GLU A 375 -7.68 6.04 16.51
CA GLU A 375 -6.33 5.75 17.00
C GLU A 375 -5.48 5.05 15.94
N ALA A 376 -6.04 4.03 15.28
CA ALA A 376 -5.39 3.33 14.17
C ALA A 376 -5.02 4.29 13.02
N ALA A 377 -5.91 5.24 12.71
CA ALA A 377 -5.62 6.24 11.69
C ALA A 377 -4.45 7.15 12.10
N ARG A 378 -4.34 7.54 13.39
CA ARG A 378 -3.20 8.31 13.90
C ARG A 378 -1.89 7.50 13.83
N GLU A 379 -1.92 6.24 14.22
CA GLU A 379 -0.76 5.34 14.11
C GLU A 379 -0.34 5.15 12.64
N ALA A 380 -1.29 4.91 11.73
CA ALA A 380 -1.03 4.77 10.32
C ALA A 380 -0.46 6.05 9.69
N MET A 381 -0.98 7.24 10.06
CA MET A 381 -0.42 8.52 9.64
C MET A 381 1.02 8.71 10.11
N ALA A 382 1.31 8.33 11.36
CA ALA A 382 2.66 8.39 11.92
C ALA A 382 3.63 7.41 11.24
N ALA A 383 3.13 6.25 10.78
CA ALA A 383 3.91 5.28 10.00
C ALA A 383 4.05 5.68 8.52
N GLY A 384 3.26 6.64 8.03
CA GLY A 384 3.20 7.02 6.62
C GLY A 384 2.23 6.19 5.78
N ASP A 385 1.44 5.32 6.39
CA ASP A 385 0.46 4.47 5.72
C ASP A 385 -0.90 5.20 5.60
N VAL A 386 -0.89 6.32 4.87
CA VAL A 386 -2.03 7.26 4.78
C VAL A 386 -3.25 6.67 4.09
N VAL A 387 -3.06 5.72 3.20
CA VAL A 387 -4.18 5.05 2.51
C VAL A 387 -5.04 4.32 3.54
N ASP A 388 -4.42 3.62 4.47
CA ASP A 388 -5.10 2.91 5.55
C ASP A 388 -5.74 3.90 6.53
N ALA A 389 -5.03 4.98 6.89
CA ALA A 389 -5.58 6.05 7.70
C ALA A 389 -6.87 6.65 7.07
N VAL A 390 -6.86 6.95 5.77
CA VAL A 390 -8.03 7.43 5.03
C VAL A 390 -9.17 6.41 5.05
N ASN A 391 -8.87 5.12 4.93
CA ASN A 391 -9.85 4.06 5.00
C ASN A 391 -10.49 3.97 6.39
N TYR A 392 -9.69 3.95 7.46
CA TYR A 392 -10.17 3.93 8.84
C TYR A 392 -11.06 5.14 9.15
N LEU A 393 -10.62 6.36 8.81
CA LEU A 393 -11.38 7.59 9.05
C LEU A 393 -12.68 7.66 8.26
N ARG A 394 -12.68 7.18 7.01
CA ARG A 394 -13.90 7.11 6.20
C ARG A 394 -14.94 6.21 6.83
N HIS A 395 -14.52 5.06 7.36
CA HIS A 395 -15.42 4.15 8.05
C HIS A 395 -15.88 4.72 9.39
N ALA A 396 -14.95 5.30 10.16
CA ALA A 396 -15.29 5.97 11.42
C ALA A 396 -16.34 7.06 11.22
N SER A 397 -16.23 7.90 10.18
CA SER A 397 -17.16 8.98 9.91
C SER A 397 -18.59 8.51 9.65
N GLY A 398 -18.76 7.32 9.07
CA GLY A 398 -20.08 6.71 8.83
C GLY A 398 -20.75 6.12 10.06
N MET A 399 -20.00 5.91 11.16
CA MET A 399 -20.48 5.26 12.38
C MET A 399 -20.86 6.26 13.48
N VAL A 400 -20.48 7.53 13.34
CA VAL A 400 -20.69 8.56 14.36
C VAL A 400 -22.04 9.23 14.18
N ALA A 401 -22.83 9.27 15.27
CA ALA A 401 -24.12 9.95 15.30
C ALA A 401 -24.02 11.43 15.72
N ASP A 402 -23.02 11.76 16.56
CA ASP A 402 -22.77 13.12 17.05
C ASP A 402 -22.10 13.97 15.96
N ASP A 403 -22.70 15.11 15.64
CA ASP A 403 -22.25 15.99 14.57
C ASP A 403 -20.88 16.61 14.85
N ARG A 404 -20.57 16.95 16.11
CA ARG A 404 -19.27 17.50 16.50
C ARG A 404 -18.16 16.46 16.30
N HIS A 405 -18.37 15.25 16.78
CA HIS A 405 -17.38 14.18 16.62
C HIS A 405 -17.24 13.79 15.14
N ARG A 406 -18.32 13.78 14.37
CA ARG A 406 -18.27 13.55 12.92
C ARG A 406 -17.46 14.62 12.21
N ALA A 407 -17.66 15.91 12.51
CA ALA A 407 -16.89 17.01 11.95
C ALA A 407 -15.38 16.86 12.24
N GLN A 408 -15.00 16.48 13.46
CA GLN A 408 -13.61 16.20 13.82
C GLN A 408 -12.98 15.08 12.97
N ILE A 409 -13.70 13.96 12.79
CA ILE A 409 -13.23 12.84 11.97
C ILE A 409 -13.10 13.25 10.49
N ILE A 410 -14.05 14.03 9.96
CA ILE A 410 -14.01 14.53 8.59
C ILE A 410 -12.84 15.50 8.40
N ALA A 411 -12.51 16.33 9.40
CA ALA A 411 -11.34 17.19 9.34
C ALA A 411 -10.04 16.38 9.25
N LEU A 412 -9.89 15.33 10.07
CA LEU A 412 -8.76 14.41 9.98
C LEU A 412 -8.70 13.67 8.65
N LEU A 413 -9.85 13.25 8.13
CA LEU A 413 -9.95 12.60 6.82
C LEU A 413 -9.52 13.56 5.69
N ALA A 414 -9.91 14.82 5.78
CA ALA A 414 -9.49 15.85 4.84
C ALA A 414 -7.98 16.11 4.92
N ASP A 415 -7.41 16.14 6.13
CA ASP A 415 -5.97 16.29 6.34
C ASP A 415 -5.20 15.09 5.79
N ALA A 416 -5.59 13.88 6.13
CA ALA A 416 -4.99 12.66 5.60
C ALA A 416 -5.07 12.60 4.06
N GLN A 417 -6.23 12.91 3.50
CA GLN A 417 -6.44 12.93 2.06
C GLN A 417 -5.59 14.00 1.36
N TRP A 418 -5.35 15.14 2.01
CA TRP A 418 -4.50 16.22 1.48
C TRP A 418 -3.05 15.74 1.27
N HIS A 419 -2.54 14.91 2.16
CA HIS A 419 -1.19 14.36 2.01
C HIS A 419 -1.03 13.42 0.80
N ILE A 420 -2.13 12.84 0.31
CA ILE A 420 -2.13 12.00 -0.91
C ILE A 420 -2.40 12.89 -2.13
N ASP A 421 -3.49 13.66 -2.10
CA ASP A 421 -3.97 14.47 -3.21
C ASP A 421 -4.82 15.66 -2.68
N PRO A 422 -4.23 16.86 -2.60
CA PRO A 422 -4.95 18.06 -2.18
C PRO A 422 -6.23 18.35 -2.98
N GLY A 423 -6.27 17.99 -4.27
CA GLY A 423 -7.45 18.15 -5.08
C GLY A 423 -8.64 17.31 -4.62
N LYS A 424 -8.36 16.09 -4.11
CA LYS A 424 -9.40 15.23 -3.52
C LYS A 424 -9.83 15.69 -2.13
N ALA A 425 -8.94 16.29 -1.36
CA ALA A 425 -9.27 16.86 -0.05
C ALA A 425 -10.24 18.04 -0.17
N ALA A 426 -10.14 18.81 -1.24
CA ALA A 426 -10.95 19.99 -1.48
C ALA A 426 -12.48 19.76 -1.40
N ARG A 427 -12.94 18.54 -1.65
CA ARG A 427 -14.39 18.19 -1.55
C ARG A 427 -14.98 18.35 -0.16
N TYR A 428 -14.14 18.33 0.88
CA TYR A 428 -14.57 18.47 2.26
C TYR A 428 -14.63 19.92 2.74
N LEU A 429 -13.95 20.86 2.05
CA LEU A 429 -13.74 22.22 2.52
C LEU A 429 -15.02 22.98 2.80
N HIS A 430 -16.01 22.88 1.91
CA HIS A 430 -17.27 23.57 2.08
C HIS A 430 -18.00 23.16 3.37
N HIS A 431 -18.08 21.86 3.65
CA HIS A 431 -18.73 21.38 4.87
C HIS A 431 -17.90 21.71 6.11
N LEU A 432 -16.58 21.54 6.06
CA LEU A 432 -15.71 21.89 7.19
C LEU A 432 -15.76 23.39 7.51
N GLY A 433 -15.85 24.27 6.49
CA GLY A 433 -16.06 25.70 6.70
C GLY A 433 -17.40 26.01 7.40
N GLN A 434 -18.46 25.30 7.06
CA GLN A 434 -19.75 25.40 7.74
C GLN A 434 -19.66 24.91 9.19
N ASP A 435 -18.96 23.78 9.43
CA ASP A 435 -18.77 23.21 10.75
C ASP A 435 -17.96 24.14 11.68
N VAL A 436 -16.94 24.86 11.14
CA VAL A 436 -16.21 25.91 11.87
C VAL A 436 -17.16 27.06 12.25
N ARG A 437 -17.95 27.56 11.29
CA ARG A 437 -18.92 28.67 11.55
C ARG A 437 -20.01 28.27 12.56
N ALA A 438 -20.39 27.01 12.58
CA ALA A 438 -21.34 26.43 13.54
C ALA A 438 -20.75 26.12 14.91
N GLY A 439 -19.43 26.30 15.12
CA GLY A 439 -18.72 25.96 16.37
C GLY A 439 -18.61 24.45 16.63
N LEU A 440 -18.87 23.60 15.61
CA LEU A 440 -18.68 22.16 15.69
C LEU A 440 -17.21 21.75 15.63
N LEU A 441 -16.39 22.51 14.90
CA LEU A 441 -14.94 22.36 14.83
C LEU A 441 -14.24 23.45 15.62
N THR A 442 -13.35 23.05 16.53
CA THR A 442 -12.55 23.96 17.37
C THR A 442 -11.10 23.46 17.43
N GLY A 443 -10.17 24.30 17.89
CA GLY A 443 -8.76 23.94 18.07
C GLY A 443 -8.07 23.60 16.74
N GLU A 444 -7.15 22.63 16.76
CA GLU A 444 -6.33 22.25 15.59
C GLU A 444 -7.16 21.71 14.42
N ALA A 445 -8.22 20.96 14.70
CA ALA A 445 -9.08 20.41 13.66
C ALA A 445 -9.73 21.52 12.80
N ALA A 446 -10.04 22.66 13.40
CA ALA A 446 -10.62 23.80 12.69
C ALA A 446 -9.60 24.53 11.78
N LEU A 447 -8.30 24.31 11.99
CA LEU A 447 -7.24 24.87 11.13
C LEU A 447 -7.02 24.06 9.86
N VAL A 448 -7.51 22.83 9.79
CA VAL A 448 -7.41 21.99 8.59
C VAL A 448 -8.05 22.67 7.36
N PRO A 449 -9.33 23.08 7.38
CA PRO A 449 -9.91 23.80 6.25
C PRO A 449 -9.21 25.13 5.97
N VAL A 450 -8.75 25.86 6.99
CA VAL A 450 -8.01 27.12 6.82
C VAL A 450 -6.72 26.89 6.03
N ASN A 451 -5.90 25.92 6.42
CA ASN A 451 -4.64 25.62 5.75
C ASN A 451 -4.86 25.17 4.28
N GLN A 452 -5.90 24.38 4.03
CA GLN A 452 -6.22 23.95 2.68
C GLN A 452 -6.78 25.07 1.80
N LEU A 453 -7.54 26.01 2.36
CA LEU A 453 -8.01 27.21 1.66
C LEU A 453 -6.82 28.11 1.30
N LEU A 454 -5.89 28.32 2.23
CA LEU A 454 -4.65 29.08 1.98
C LEU A 454 -3.81 28.46 0.87
N TRP A 455 -3.68 27.12 0.87
CA TRP A 455 -2.98 26.38 -0.18
C TRP A 455 -3.61 26.60 -1.56
N ARG A 456 -4.94 26.67 -1.63
CA ARG A 456 -5.68 26.91 -2.87
C ARG A 456 -5.69 28.36 -3.32
N GLY A 457 -5.45 29.31 -2.40
CA GLY A 457 -5.53 30.74 -2.65
C GLY A 457 -6.89 31.34 -2.33
N ASP A 458 -7.76 30.64 -1.61
CA ASP A 458 -9.06 31.15 -1.15
C ASP A 458 -8.89 31.96 0.15
N PHE A 459 -8.03 33.00 0.08
CA PHE A 459 -7.57 33.78 1.24
C PHE A 459 -8.69 34.48 2.00
N ALA A 460 -9.72 34.99 1.31
CA ALA A 460 -10.82 35.69 1.94
C ALA A 460 -11.64 34.76 2.87
N GLU A 461 -11.90 33.53 2.42
CA GLU A 461 -12.62 32.54 3.22
C GLU A 461 -11.74 32.04 4.38
N ALA A 462 -10.45 31.81 4.14
CA ALA A 462 -9.50 31.42 5.19
C ALA A 462 -9.42 32.48 6.31
N ASP A 463 -9.35 33.78 5.96
CA ASP A 463 -9.31 34.89 6.93
C ASP A 463 -10.64 35.03 7.69
N GLU A 464 -11.77 34.81 7.03
CA GLU A 464 -13.07 34.75 7.69
C GLU A 464 -13.12 33.64 8.74
N LEU A 465 -12.71 32.41 8.39
CA LEU A 465 -12.68 31.30 9.33
C LEU A 465 -11.73 31.54 10.51
N LEU A 466 -10.56 32.14 10.28
CA LEU A 466 -9.64 32.53 11.34
C LEU A 466 -10.28 33.52 12.32
N ARG A 467 -10.99 34.55 11.81
CA ARG A 467 -11.68 35.52 12.67
C ARG A 467 -12.79 34.85 13.50
N VAL A 468 -13.53 33.88 12.94
CA VAL A 468 -14.54 33.12 13.70
C VAL A 468 -13.85 32.34 14.83
N LEU A 469 -12.73 31.67 14.56
CA LEU A 469 -11.99 30.91 15.58
C LEU A 469 -11.46 31.79 16.70
N GLU A 470 -11.06 33.04 16.42
CA GLU A 470 -10.61 34.00 17.42
C GLU A 470 -11.73 34.49 18.32
N SER A 471 -12.89 34.78 17.72
CA SER A 471 -14.05 35.24 18.48
C SER A 471 -14.60 34.17 19.44
N THR A 472 -14.44 32.89 19.09
CA THR A 472 -14.87 31.74 19.92
C THR A 472 -13.85 31.34 20.99
N SER A 473 -12.58 31.73 20.87
CA SER A 473 -11.50 31.41 21.83
C SER A 473 -11.52 32.26 23.09
N THR A 474 -12.32 33.34 23.13
CA THR A 474 -12.39 34.26 24.28
C THR A 474 -13.40 33.84 25.35
N ASP A 475 -14.29 32.86 25.07
CA ASP A 475 -15.26 32.37 26.03
C ASP A 475 -14.96 30.91 26.42
N GLU A 476 -14.50 30.73 27.67
CA GLU A 476 -14.47 29.52 28.49
C GLU A 476 -13.91 28.22 27.88
N HIS A 477 -12.68 27.91 28.24
CA HIS A 477 -12.15 26.57 28.19
C HIS A 477 -12.59 25.76 29.41
N PRO A 478 -13.42 24.70 29.28
CA PRO A 478 -13.44 23.67 30.30
C PRO A 478 -12.16 22.82 30.13
N ALA A 479 -11.32 22.81 31.15
CA ALA A 479 -9.99 22.15 31.22
C ALA A 479 -10.04 20.61 31.11
N ASN A 480 -11.02 20.02 30.45
CA ASN A 480 -11.28 18.57 30.51
C ASN A 480 -11.38 17.84 29.16
N ASP A 481 -11.05 18.49 28.04
CA ASP A 481 -10.97 17.75 26.77
C ASP A 481 -9.52 17.32 26.47
N THR A 482 -9.10 16.23 27.15
CA THR A 482 -7.75 15.64 27.04
C THR A 482 -7.53 14.86 25.73
N ARG A 483 -8.47 14.90 24.79
CA ARG A 483 -8.38 14.14 23.52
C ARG A 483 -7.57 14.80 22.44
N TRP A 484 -7.29 16.09 22.59
CA TRP A 484 -6.51 16.84 21.60
C TRP A 484 -5.59 17.82 22.30
N PRO A 485 -4.29 17.50 22.48
CA PRO A 485 -3.33 18.46 23.01
C PRO A 485 -3.16 19.58 21.97
N ALA A 486 -3.70 20.76 22.26
CA ALA A 486 -3.45 21.94 21.45
C ALA A 486 -1.95 22.21 21.44
N ALA A 487 -1.27 22.03 20.30
CA ALA A 487 0.07 22.55 20.13
C ALA A 487 -0.03 24.08 20.21
N PRO A 488 0.58 24.72 21.20
CA PRO A 488 0.53 26.16 21.29
C PRO A 488 1.21 26.77 20.05
N GLY A 489 0.43 27.36 19.14
CA GLY A 489 0.95 28.05 17.97
C GLY A 489 0.39 27.64 16.60
N ALA A 490 -0.47 26.65 16.49
CA ALA A 490 -1.00 26.23 15.19
C ALA A 490 -1.83 27.33 14.49
N GLY A 491 -2.63 28.11 15.23
CA GLY A 491 -3.31 29.29 14.71
C GLY A 491 -2.35 30.39 14.29
N ALA A 492 -1.23 30.55 15.01
CA ALA A 492 -0.17 31.49 14.67
C ALA A 492 0.56 31.10 13.37
N ILE A 493 0.75 29.78 13.09
CA ILE A 493 1.32 29.29 11.83
C ILE A 493 0.37 29.60 10.66
N ALA A 494 -0.94 29.41 10.83
CA ALA A 494 -1.93 29.75 9.80
C ALA A 494 -1.90 31.26 9.47
N ARG A 495 -1.78 32.12 10.48
CA ARG A 495 -1.63 33.58 10.29
C ARG A 495 -0.33 33.95 9.60
N LEU A 496 0.77 33.26 9.91
CA LEU A 496 2.02 33.45 9.18
C LEU A 496 1.87 33.14 7.71
N TRP A 497 1.15 32.07 7.38
CA TRP A 497 0.83 31.75 6.01
C TRP A 497 -0.01 32.83 5.34
N VAL A 498 -1.03 33.37 6.02
CA VAL A 498 -1.80 34.50 5.49
C VAL A 498 -0.90 35.69 5.26
N ALA A 499 -0.08 36.09 6.25
CA ALA A 499 0.84 37.20 6.15
C ALA A 499 1.90 37.01 5.06
N PHE A 500 2.40 35.79 4.90
CA PHE A 500 3.33 35.45 3.84
C PHE A 500 2.66 35.50 2.46
N CYS A 501 1.47 34.94 2.32
CA CYS A 501 0.74 34.92 1.05
C CYS A 501 0.17 36.29 0.69
N GLN A 502 -0.13 37.13 1.66
CA GLN A 502 -0.66 38.49 1.44
C GLN A 502 0.15 39.56 2.18
N PRO A 503 1.41 39.84 1.76
CA PRO A 503 2.30 40.75 2.46
C PRO A 503 1.80 42.22 2.55
N GLY A 504 0.78 42.56 1.79
CA GLY A 504 0.17 43.92 1.80
C GLY A 504 -0.86 44.16 2.90
N LEU A 505 -1.20 43.12 3.69
CA LEU A 505 -2.11 43.28 4.82
C LEU A 505 -1.38 43.98 5.98
N PRO A 506 -2.04 44.93 6.67
CA PRO A 506 -1.41 45.64 7.78
C PRO A 506 -1.07 44.65 8.92
N VAL A 507 0.19 44.72 9.38
CA VAL A 507 0.78 43.90 10.46
C VAL A 507 0.00 43.97 11.78
N GLY A 508 -0.84 44.99 11.96
CA GLY A 508 -1.72 45.13 13.13
C GLY A 508 -2.74 43.99 13.31
N VAL A 509 -3.04 43.23 12.26
CA VAL A 509 -3.93 42.02 12.31
C VAL A 509 -3.19 40.82 12.93
N ILE A 510 -1.86 40.82 12.95
CA ILE A 510 -1.02 39.78 13.54
C ILE A 510 -0.78 40.04 15.06
N GLY A 511 -1.29 41.12 15.58
CA GLY A 511 -0.78 41.90 16.68
C GLY A 511 -1.23 41.58 18.09
N GLY A 512 -1.74 40.40 18.44
CA GLY A 512 -2.00 40.09 19.86
C GLY A 512 -0.77 39.46 20.57
N GLU A 513 -0.14 38.50 19.96
CA GLU A 513 0.92 37.68 20.57
C GLU A 513 2.30 37.85 19.89
N ALA A 514 2.33 38.12 18.59
CA ALA A 514 3.59 38.30 17.86
C ALA A 514 4.38 39.58 18.32
N GLY A 515 3.67 40.61 18.75
CA GLY A 515 4.30 41.80 19.34
C GLY A 515 4.96 41.54 20.70
N ARG A 516 4.51 40.54 21.45
CA ARG A 516 5.11 40.13 22.74
C ARG A 516 6.21 39.07 22.57
N ALA A 517 6.33 38.46 21.42
CA ALA A 517 7.31 37.42 21.14
C ALA A 517 8.73 37.96 20.89
N ARG A 518 8.86 39.30 20.66
CA ARG A 518 10.16 39.96 20.47
C ARG A 518 11.04 40.01 21.73
N ASP A 519 10.47 39.83 22.93
CA ASP A 519 11.18 40.01 24.21
C ASP A 519 11.35 38.66 24.99
N VAL A 520 11.15 37.51 24.38
CA VAL A 520 11.32 36.22 25.07
C VAL A 520 12.76 35.74 24.93
N PRO A 521 13.55 35.65 26.03
CA PRO A 521 14.90 35.11 25.97
C PRO A 521 14.90 33.65 25.60
N LEU A 522 15.73 33.22 24.65
CA LEU A 522 16.00 31.86 24.27
C LEU A 522 16.53 31.05 25.45
N ALA A 523 15.73 30.15 25.99
CA ALA A 523 16.20 29.17 26.97
C ALA A 523 16.85 27.97 26.25
N PRO A 524 18.04 27.50 26.65
CA PRO A 524 18.90 26.62 25.84
C PRO A 524 18.57 25.15 25.86
N SER A 525 17.41 24.67 26.33
CA SER A 525 17.16 23.20 26.47
C SER A 525 15.69 22.76 26.52
N GLY A 526 14.80 23.39 25.76
CA GLY A 526 13.41 22.96 25.61
C GLY A 526 13.01 22.73 24.13
N PRO A 527 11.90 22.02 23.82
CA PRO A 527 11.38 22.00 22.48
C PRO A 527 11.14 23.43 21.99
N ILE A 528 11.60 23.73 20.78
CA ILE A 528 11.50 25.06 20.17
C ILE A 528 10.07 25.54 20.27
N SER A 529 9.82 26.61 20.99
CA SER A 529 8.47 27.12 21.18
C SER A 529 7.93 27.65 19.84
N ALA A 530 6.62 27.55 19.64
CA ALA A 530 5.95 28.17 18.50
C ALA A 530 6.28 29.68 18.37
N ALA A 531 6.53 30.38 19.51
CA ALA A 531 6.94 31.76 19.54
C ALA A 531 8.35 32.01 18.95
N THR A 532 9.30 31.10 19.21
CA THR A 532 10.65 31.16 18.62
C THR A 532 10.59 30.94 17.12
N PHE A 533 9.75 29.96 16.68
CA PHE A 533 9.51 29.72 15.28
C PHE A 533 8.85 30.91 14.57
N LEU A 534 7.85 31.53 15.18
CA LEU A 534 7.18 32.75 14.71
C LEU A 534 8.15 33.92 14.51
N ASN A 535 9.01 34.16 15.48
CA ASN A 535 10.01 35.22 15.39
C ASN A 535 11.00 34.95 14.26
N SER A 536 11.46 33.71 14.12
CA SER A 536 12.37 33.29 13.05
C SER A 536 11.73 33.41 11.67
N ALA A 537 10.46 33.02 11.52
CA ALA A 537 9.75 33.10 10.23
C ALA A 537 9.42 34.54 9.84
N VAL A 538 9.05 35.39 10.79
CA VAL A 538 8.84 36.83 10.57
C VAL A 538 10.16 37.53 10.22
N SER A 539 11.25 37.25 10.94
CA SER A 539 12.58 37.76 10.62
C SER A 539 13.08 37.29 9.24
N LEU A 540 12.80 36.05 8.86
CA LEU A 540 13.11 35.54 7.53
C LEU A 540 12.37 36.27 6.40
N THR A 541 11.12 36.65 6.66
CA THR A 541 10.28 37.28 5.64
C THR A 541 10.62 38.78 5.47
N TYR A 542 11.03 39.46 6.55
CA TYR A 542 11.15 40.93 6.57
C TYR A 542 12.55 41.47 6.86
N ASP A 543 13.39 40.77 7.64
CA ASP A 543 14.65 41.35 8.15
C ASP A 543 15.93 40.64 7.68
N GLY A 544 15.85 39.48 7.02
CA GLY A 544 17.00 38.71 6.52
C GLY A 544 18.01 38.28 7.62
N VAL A 545 17.55 38.15 8.87
CA VAL A 545 18.38 37.76 10.02
C VAL A 545 18.70 36.27 9.96
N GLU A 546 19.96 35.88 10.17
CA GLU A 546 20.36 34.48 10.28
C GLU A 546 19.64 33.76 11.41
N ILE A 547 19.08 32.61 11.15
CA ILE A 547 18.52 31.72 12.18
C ILE A 547 19.67 30.96 12.83
N GLU A 548 20.14 31.44 13.99
CA GLU A 548 20.93 30.62 14.90
C GLU A 548 20.05 29.42 15.33
N GLY A 549 20.43 28.22 14.93
CA GLY A 549 19.74 27.02 15.35
C GLY A 549 18.96 26.27 14.25
N ALA A 550 19.16 26.54 12.95
CA ALA A 550 18.57 25.74 11.87
C ALA A 550 18.82 24.25 12.07
N ASP A 551 20.03 23.87 12.47
CA ASP A 551 20.39 22.48 12.78
C ASP A 551 19.59 21.90 13.95
N GLN A 552 19.35 22.69 15.01
CA GLN A 552 18.54 22.24 16.15
C GLN A 552 17.08 22.03 15.74
N MET A 553 16.54 22.91 14.88
CA MET A 553 15.19 22.76 14.32
C MET A 553 15.08 21.45 13.53
N LEU A 554 16.04 21.16 12.66
CA LEU A 554 16.05 19.97 11.82
C LEU A 554 16.24 18.68 12.64
N HIS A 555 17.06 18.70 13.70
CA HIS A 555 17.21 17.58 14.63
C HIS A 555 15.95 17.29 15.48
N GLY A 556 15.12 18.30 15.72
CA GLY A 556 13.91 18.21 16.53
C GLY A 556 12.70 17.56 15.83
N ILE A 557 12.77 17.32 14.52
CA ILE A 557 11.64 16.84 13.75
C ILE A 557 11.35 15.37 14.04
N ARG A 558 10.07 15.04 14.27
CA ARG A 558 9.57 13.70 14.57
C ARG A 558 8.30 13.43 13.74
N ALA A 559 7.91 12.17 13.65
CA ALA A 559 6.61 11.81 13.10
C ALA A 559 5.48 12.54 13.85
N GLY A 560 4.60 13.22 13.10
CA GLY A 560 3.56 14.07 13.68
C GLY A 560 3.94 15.55 13.88
N SER A 561 5.22 15.94 13.70
CA SER A 561 5.63 17.33 13.73
C SER A 561 5.15 18.08 12.49
N SER A 562 4.86 19.39 12.64
CA SER A 562 4.70 20.28 11.49
C SER A 562 6.01 20.37 10.71
N LEU A 563 5.94 20.23 9.37
CA LEU A 563 7.12 20.33 8.50
C LEU A 563 7.50 21.78 8.18
N THR A 564 6.63 22.73 8.47
CA THR A 564 6.85 24.14 8.15
C THR A 564 8.18 24.66 8.72
N PRO A 565 8.56 24.37 9.99
CA PRO A 565 9.85 24.80 10.53
C PRO A 565 11.04 24.23 9.76
N ALA A 566 10.97 22.95 9.38
CA ALA A 566 12.03 22.29 8.61
C ALA A 566 12.23 22.93 7.24
N LEU A 567 11.13 23.20 6.53
CA LEU A 567 11.19 23.84 5.23
C LEU A 567 11.78 25.23 5.31
N PHE A 568 11.40 26.03 6.31
CA PHE A 568 12.00 27.33 6.52
C PHE A 568 13.50 27.25 6.84
N ALA A 569 13.92 26.31 7.70
CA ALA A 569 15.34 26.10 8.00
C ALA A 569 16.13 25.71 6.74
N LEU A 570 15.58 24.82 5.90
CA LEU A 570 16.23 24.41 4.65
C LEU A 570 16.31 25.54 3.63
N VAL A 571 15.25 26.33 3.48
CA VAL A 571 15.26 27.53 2.62
C VAL A 571 16.32 28.53 3.12
N GLN A 572 16.46 28.69 4.43
CA GLN A 572 17.49 29.56 5.00
C GLN A 572 18.91 29.06 4.71
N LEU A 573 19.17 27.73 4.84
CA LEU A 573 20.45 27.15 4.45
C LEU A 573 20.77 27.41 2.97
N VAL A 574 19.78 27.30 2.09
CA VAL A 574 19.96 27.64 0.67
C VAL A 574 20.29 29.11 0.48
N ARG A 575 19.57 30.03 1.15
CA ARG A 575 19.79 31.50 1.04
C ARG A 575 21.15 31.92 1.56
N THR A 576 21.68 31.29 2.60
CA THR A 576 23.00 31.55 3.16
C THR A 576 24.14 30.84 2.40
N GLY A 577 23.85 30.14 1.28
CA GLY A 577 24.85 29.43 0.48
C GLY A 577 25.31 28.08 1.04
N ARG A 578 24.73 27.62 2.15
CA ARG A 578 25.02 26.30 2.77
C ARG A 578 24.30 25.16 2.02
N LEU A 579 24.51 25.09 0.69
CA LEU A 579 23.76 24.22 -0.23
C LEU A 579 23.93 22.73 0.09
N ASP A 580 25.15 22.31 0.42
CA ASP A 580 25.46 20.90 0.71
C ASP A 580 24.78 20.44 2.01
N GLU A 581 24.63 21.33 2.96
CA GLU A 581 23.91 21.04 4.20
C GLU A 581 22.41 20.92 3.97
N ALA A 582 21.85 21.80 3.15
CA ALA A 582 20.44 21.75 2.78
C ALA A 582 20.11 20.43 2.07
N VAL A 583 21.00 19.95 1.17
CA VAL A 583 20.83 18.67 0.48
C VAL A 583 20.97 17.50 1.44
N ARG A 584 22.02 17.47 2.29
CA ARG A 584 22.19 16.39 3.27
C ARG A 584 21.01 16.26 4.22
N TRP A 585 20.46 17.36 4.70
CA TRP A 585 19.27 17.33 5.55
C TRP A 585 18.03 16.88 4.81
N SER A 586 17.85 17.33 3.55
CA SER A 586 16.74 16.87 2.72
C SER A 586 16.80 15.36 2.46
N ASP A 587 17.98 14.82 2.14
CA ASP A 587 18.19 13.39 1.93
C ASP A 587 17.88 12.59 3.20
N ARG A 588 18.40 13.03 4.35
CA ARG A 588 18.13 12.37 5.64
C ARG A 588 16.64 12.35 5.99
N LEU A 589 15.94 13.46 5.75
CA LEU A 589 14.50 13.53 6.02
C LEU A 589 13.69 12.69 5.02
N LEU A 590 14.15 12.57 3.77
CA LEU A 590 13.54 11.68 2.77
C LEU A 590 13.75 10.19 3.06
N GLU A 591 14.71 9.79 3.91
CA GLU A 591 14.85 8.42 4.39
C GLU A 591 13.71 8.03 5.35
N GLU A 592 13.12 8.99 6.05
CA GLU A 592 12.03 8.76 7.00
C GLU A 592 10.76 8.25 6.30
N PRO A 593 10.18 7.09 6.69
CA PRO A 593 9.01 6.51 6.03
C PRO A 593 7.81 7.45 5.97
N TRP A 594 7.57 8.21 7.04
CA TRP A 594 6.46 9.15 7.17
C TRP A 594 6.62 10.43 6.33
N ILE A 595 7.76 10.64 5.69
CA ILE A 595 8.01 11.66 4.66
C ILE A 595 8.00 11.03 3.28
N ARG A 596 8.81 9.98 3.09
CA ARG A 596 9.02 9.33 1.79
C ARG A 596 7.75 8.77 1.17
N ARG A 597 6.88 8.16 1.99
CA ARG A 597 5.62 7.55 1.53
C ARG A 597 4.51 8.57 1.22
N LEU A 598 4.67 9.82 1.64
CA LEU A 598 3.68 10.87 1.45
C LEU A 598 4.05 11.79 0.29
N PRO A 599 3.33 11.75 -0.85
CA PRO A 599 3.69 12.52 -2.03
C PRO A 599 3.89 14.00 -1.74
N MET A 600 2.95 14.64 -1.01
CA MET A 600 3.02 16.05 -0.68
C MET A 600 4.23 16.41 0.19
N ARG A 601 4.59 15.56 1.15
CA ARG A 601 5.77 15.78 2.00
C ARG A 601 7.06 15.58 1.22
N ARG A 602 7.10 14.53 0.42
CA ARG A 602 8.27 14.19 -0.40
C ARG A 602 8.64 15.32 -1.37
N VAL A 603 7.68 15.82 -2.14
CA VAL A 603 7.95 16.86 -3.14
C VAL A 603 8.46 18.17 -2.54
N MET A 604 8.11 18.49 -1.28
CA MET A 604 8.62 19.68 -0.59
C MET A 604 10.14 19.60 -0.41
N PHE A 605 10.66 18.45 0.06
CA PHE A 605 12.10 18.27 0.25
C PHE A 605 12.85 18.05 -1.08
N GLU A 606 12.24 17.35 -2.03
CA GLU A 606 12.79 17.23 -3.39
C GLU A 606 12.92 18.59 -4.07
N THR A 607 11.96 19.50 -3.85
CA THR A 607 12.03 20.88 -4.36
C THR A 607 13.24 21.65 -3.79
N ILE A 608 13.56 21.48 -2.53
CA ILE A 608 14.77 22.10 -1.93
C ILE A 608 16.05 21.61 -2.62
N LYS A 609 16.12 20.32 -2.95
CA LYS A 609 17.26 19.75 -3.69
C LYS A 609 17.37 20.34 -5.09
N VAL A 610 16.25 20.54 -5.78
CA VAL A 610 16.21 21.20 -7.10
C VAL A 610 16.70 22.63 -7.01
N ILE A 611 16.28 23.38 -5.99
CA ILE A 611 16.75 24.75 -5.75
C ILE A 611 18.27 24.74 -5.54
N ALA A 612 18.79 23.83 -4.71
CA ALA A 612 20.22 23.71 -4.44
C ALA A 612 21.01 23.33 -5.70
N ALA A 613 20.48 22.44 -6.55
CA ALA A 613 21.11 22.07 -7.83
C ALA A 613 21.23 23.27 -8.79
N LEU A 614 20.17 24.08 -8.92
CA LEU A 614 20.20 25.31 -9.73
C LEU A 614 21.22 26.33 -9.21
N HIS A 615 21.31 26.51 -7.87
CA HIS A 615 22.30 27.40 -7.28
C HIS A 615 23.74 26.93 -7.47
N ARG A 616 23.97 25.61 -7.65
CA ARG A 616 25.28 25.05 -8.02
C ARG A 616 25.59 25.09 -9.52
N GLY A 617 24.63 25.54 -10.33
CA GLY A 617 24.76 25.55 -11.80
C GLY A 617 24.55 24.18 -12.44
N ALA A 618 24.02 23.19 -11.70
CA ALA A 618 23.71 21.85 -12.20
C ALA A 618 22.32 21.82 -12.87
N SER A 619 22.15 22.63 -13.94
CA SER A 619 20.82 22.89 -14.53
C SER A 619 20.17 21.65 -15.15
N ALA A 620 20.95 20.68 -15.65
CA ALA A 620 20.40 19.42 -16.17
C ALA A 620 19.82 18.55 -15.05
N GLU A 621 20.54 18.39 -13.91
CA GLU A 621 20.05 17.69 -12.72
C GLU A 621 18.79 18.38 -12.16
N ALA A 622 18.81 19.70 -12.14
CA ALA A 622 17.68 20.50 -11.67
C ALA A 622 16.44 20.34 -12.58
N LEU A 623 16.61 20.21 -13.90
CA LEU A 623 15.50 19.99 -14.83
C LEU A 623 14.85 18.62 -14.60
N ASP A 624 15.67 17.56 -14.47
CA ASP A 624 15.16 16.22 -14.19
C ASP A 624 14.47 16.16 -12.83
N GLY A 625 15.03 16.79 -11.81
CA GLY A 625 14.44 16.90 -10.48
C GLY A 625 13.13 17.69 -10.51
N ALA A 626 13.06 18.83 -11.18
CA ALA A 626 11.85 19.65 -11.30
C ALA A 626 10.72 18.90 -12.04
N ARG A 627 11.07 18.13 -13.08
CA ARG A 627 10.13 17.26 -13.79
C ARG A 627 9.55 16.21 -12.84
N ALA A 628 10.41 15.48 -12.13
CA ALA A 628 9.98 14.46 -11.17
C ALA A 628 9.08 15.02 -10.08
N VAL A 629 9.39 16.23 -9.58
CA VAL A 629 8.58 16.94 -8.60
C VAL A 629 7.19 17.29 -9.17
N LEU A 630 7.11 17.87 -10.35
CA LEU A 630 5.85 18.25 -10.98
C LEU A 630 4.97 17.05 -11.36
N ASP A 631 5.58 15.93 -11.75
CA ASP A 631 4.87 14.70 -12.12
C ASP A 631 4.38 13.92 -10.89
N SER A 632 4.92 14.20 -9.70
CA SER A 632 4.59 13.45 -8.47
C SER A 632 3.18 13.70 -7.95
N ILE A 633 2.59 14.86 -8.25
CA ILE A 633 1.23 15.22 -7.84
C ILE A 633 0.48 15.88 -9.00
N SER A 634 -0.85 15.77 -9.00
CA SER A 634 -1.68 16.31 -10.07
C SER A 634 -1.58 17.85 -10.16
N PRO A 635 -1.64 18.46 -11.35
CA PRO A 635 -1.52 19.92 -11.50
C PRO A 635 -2.44 20.75 -10.58
N PRO A 636 -3.74 20.43 -10.42
CA PRO A 636 -4.61 21.20 -9.52
C PRO A 636 -4.25 21.07 -8.03
N ALA A 637 -3.47 20.03 -7.67
CA ALA A 637 -3.09 19.78 -6.29
C ALA A 637 -2.01 20.74 -5.76
N TRP A 638 -1.25 21.39 -6.67
CA TRP A 638 -0.20 22.35 -6.29
C TRP A 638 -0.71 23.64 -5.66
N GLY A 639 -1.96 24.05 -5.95
CA GLY A 639 -2.49 25.31 -5.47
C GLY A 639 -1.60 26.50 -5.85
N VAL A 640 -1.52 27.51 -4.98
CA VAL A 640 -0.73 28.74 -5.23
C VAL A 640 0.78 28.51 -5.16
N VAL A 641 1.23 27.42 -4.54
CA VAL A 641 2.66 27.10 -4.38
C VAL A 641 3.30 26.62 -5.69
N VAL A 642 2.50 26.29 -6.71
CA VAL A 642 2.95 25.83 -8.03
C VAL A 642 3.99 26.74 -8.69
N GLY A 643 3.98 28.03 -8.34
CA GLY A 643 4.94 29.01 -8.85
C GLY A 643 6.39 28.64 -8.56
N ILE A 644 6.68 27.92 -7.47
CA ILE A 644 8.04 27.48 -7.15
C ILE A 644 8.52 26.38 -8.12
N PRO A 645 7.94 25.16 -8.14
CA PRO A 645 8.44 24.11 -8.99
C PRO A 645 8.39 24.47 -10.48
N LEU A 646 7.38 25.24 -10.92
CA LEU A 646 7.33 25.73 -12.31
C LEU A 646 8.46 26.70 -12.62
N SER A 647 8.77 27.64 -11.73
CA SER A 647 9.90 28.56 -11.90
C SER A 647 11.22 27.82 -12.06
N LEU A 648 11.43 26.78 -11.26
CA LEU A 648 12.62 25.93 -11.30
C LEU A 648 12.71 25.17 -12.63
N ALA A 649 11.59 24.57 -13.06
CA ALA A 649 11.51 23.81 -14.32
C ALA A 649 11.75 24.70 -15.53
N VAL A 650 11.08 25.85 -15.62
CA VAL A 650 11.25 26.83 -16.70
C VAL A 650 12.69 27.37 -16.72
N ARG A 651 13.24 27.71 -15.57
CA ARG A 651 14.60 28.23 -15.46
C ARG A 651 15.63 27.18 -15.86
N ALA A 652 15.53 25.95 -15.33
CA ALA A 652 16.44 24.87 -15.64
C ALA A 652 16.39 24.51 -17.14
N ALA A 653 15.21 24.37 -17.72
CA ALA A 653 15.02 24.10 -19.12
C ALA A 653 15.62 25.22 -20.02
N THR A 654 15.45 26.47 -19.63
CA THR A 654 16.02 27.64 -20.32
C THR A 654 17.55 27.62 -20.26
N GLU A 655 18.14 27.33 -19.10
CA GLU A 655 19.59 27.30 -18.90
C GLU A 655 20.24 26.11 -19.66
N VAL A 656 19.55 24.98 -19.76
CA VAL A 656 20.00 23.81 -20.56
C VAL A 656 19.81 24.04 -22.07
N GLY A 657 18.94 24.97 -22.48
CA GLY A 657 18.56 25.22 -23.87
C GLY A 657 17.43 24.32 -24.38
N ASP A 658 16.73 23.59 -23.50
CA ASP A 658 15.57 22.78 -23.88
C ASP A 658 14.30 23.64 -23.98
N VAL A 659 14.18 24.32 -25.10
CA VAL A 659 13.06 25.22 -25.42
C VAL A 659 11.72 24.48 -25.38
N ARG A 660 11.69 23.24 -25.88
CA ARG A 660 10.46 22.45 -25.93
C ARG A 660 9.93 22.15 -24.53
N SER A 661 10.77 21.69 -23.63
CA SER A 661 10.39 21.48 -22.23
C SER A 661 10.01 22.79 -21.54
N ALA A 662 10.76 23.88 -21.76
CA ALA A 662 10.39 25.18 -21.22
C ALA A 662 8.97 25.59 -21.65
N MET A 663 8.65 25.49 -22.95
CA MET A 663 7.31 25.79 -23.48
C MET A 663 6.22 24.91 -22.85
N SER A 664 6.47 23.61 -22.65
CA SER A 664 5.48 22.72 -22.03
C SER A 664 5.10 23.17 -20.62
N TYR A 665 6.08 23.65 -19.84
CA TYR A 665 5.81 24.19 -18.50
C TYR A 665 5.04 25.51 -18.52
N LEU A 666 5.13 26.30 -19.58
CA LEU A 666 4.35 27.54 -19.71
C LEU A 666 2.86 27.27 -19.94
N THR A 667 2.50 26.09 -20.44
CA THR A 667 1.10 25.67 -20.62
C THR A 667 0.50 25.02 -19.37
N PHE A 668 1.30 24.86 -18.31
CA PHE A 668 0.83 24.28 -17.05
C PHE A 668 -0.25 25.16 -16.39
N PRO A 669 -1.37 24.60 -15.92
CA PRO A 669 -2.43 25.39 -15.33
C PRO A 669 -1.99 26.03 -14.01
N VAL A 670 -2.07 27.35 -13.93
CA VAL A 670 -1.68 28.14 -12.77
C VAL A 670 -2.91 28.83 -12.19
N PRO A 671 -3.18 28.72 -10.88
CA PRO A 671 -4.30 29.45 -10.26
C PRO A 671 -4.03 30.96 -10.29
N THR A 672 -5.08 31.74 -10.60
CA THR A 672 -4.97 33.22 -10.64
C THR A 672 -4.54 33.80 -9.32
N ALA A 673 -5.00 33.22 -8.21
CA ALA A 673 -4.61 33.63 -6.86
C ALA A 673 -3.11 33.54 -6.60
N MET A 674 -2.35 32.71 -7.33
CA MET A 674 -0.89 32.63 -7.21
C MET A 674 -0.24 34.00 -7.47
N PHE A 675 -0.76 34.78 -8.42
CA PHE A 675 -0.20 36.08 -8.79
C PHE A 675 -0.38 37.19 -7.71
N ASP A 676 -1.22 36.93 -6.71
CA ASP A 676 -1.35 37.79 -5.53
C ASP A 676 -0.45 37.34 -4.36
N THR A 677 0.39 36.34 -4.56
CA THR A 677 1.30 35.77 -3.55
C THR A 677 2.77 35.93 -3.94
N PRO A 678 3.70 35.86 -2.98
CA PRO A 678 5.14 35.85 -3.27
C PRO A 678 5.61 34.73 -4.20
N PHE A 679 4.82 33.63 -4.36
CA PHE A 679 5.14 32.55 -5.28
C PHE A 679 5.09 32.98 -6.76
N ALA A 680 4.44 34.10 -7.08
CA ALA A 680 4.48 34.68 -8.40
C ALA A 680 5.86 35.23 -8.80
N LEU A 681 6.64 35.74 -7.85
CA LEU A 681 7.91 36.40 -8.16
C LEU A 681 8.90 35.46 -8.88
N PRO A 682 9.26 34.31 -8.35
CA PRO A 682 10.19 33.41 -9.04
C PRO A 682 9.62 32.90 -10.37
N TYR A 683 8.31 32.73 -10.48
CA TYR A 683 7.66 32.33 -11.71
C TYR A 683 7.73 33.42 -12.78
N LEU A 684 7.37 34.68 -12.46
CA LEU A 684 7.48 35.80 -13.40
C LEU A 684 8.94 36.05 -13.79
N GLN A 685 9.88 35.92 -12.86
CA GLN A 685 11.31 36.04 -13.15
C GLN A 685 11.78 34.94 -14.13
N ALA A 686 11.35 33.68 -13.93
CA ALA A 686 11.68 32.60 -14.85
C ALA A 686 11.08 32.82 -16.25
N LEU A 687 9.85 33.35 -16.35
CA LEU A 687 9.24 33.75 -17.62
C LEU A 687 10.05 34.85 -18.30
N GLY A 688 10.45 35.87 -17.54
CA GLY A 688 11.30 36.96 -18.07
C GLY A 688 12.64 36.43 -18.60
N ARG A 689 13.32 35.56 -17.88
CA ARG A 689 14.56 34.91 -18.33
C ARG A 689 14.36 34.08 -19.58
N TYR A 690 13.27 33.29 -19.66
CA TYR A 690 12.93 32.53 -20.85
C TYR A 690 12.74 33.43 -22.06
N HIS A 691 11.94 34.52 -21.96
CA HIS A 691 11.74 35.44 -23.06
C HIS A 691 13.01 36.17 -23.48
N LEU A 692 13.87 36.50 -22.50
CA LEU A 692 15.16 37.09 -22.77
C LEU A 692 16.07 36.15 -23.56
N ALA A 693 16.12 34.88 -23.20
CA ALA A 693 16.86 33.84 -23.86
C ALA A 693 16.35 33.61 -25.31
N MET A 694 15.02 33.74 -25.51
CA MET A 694 14.38 33.64 -26.82
C MET A 694 14.53 34.91 -27.69
N GLY A 695 15.25 35.92 -27.24
CA GLY A 695 15.47 37.16 -27.98
C GLY A 695 14.30 38.14 -27.94
N HIS A 696 13.41 38.03 -26.95
CA HIS A 696 12.25 38.90 -26.77
C HIS A 696 12.40 39.82 -25.52
N PRO A 697 13.35 40.78 -25.52
CA PRO A 697 13.65 41.57 -24.30
C PRO A 697 12.52 42.48 -23.87
N GLU A 698 11.64 42.92 -24.79
CA GLU A 698 10.46 43.74 -24.43
C GLU A 698 9.44 42.96 -23.60
N THR A 699 9.17 41.70 -23.99
CA THR A 699 8.29 40.79 -23.26
C THR A 699 8.93 40.42 -21.93
N ALA A 700 10.24 40.13 -21.90
CA ALA A 700 10.97 39.87 -20.70
C ALA A 700 10.86 41.02 -19.68
N LEU A 701 11.05 42.26 -20.15
CA LEU A 701 10.95 43.45 -19.30
C LEU A 701 9.52 43.65 -18.76
N THR A 702 8.49 43.26 -19.47
CA THR A 702 7.10 43.29 -18.97
C THR A 702 6.95 42.39 -17.74
N HIS A 703 7.50 41.20 -17.77
CA HIS A 703 7.47 40.29 -16.61
C HIS A 703 8.27 40.83 -15.42
N PHE A 704 9.44 41.42 -15.65
CA PHE A 704 10.26 42.02 -14.58
C PHE A 704 9.58 43.24 -13.98
N ASN A 705 8.89 44.09 -14.78
CA ASN A 705 8.08 45.19 -14.28
C ASN A 705 6.90 44.67 -13.42
N SER A 706 6.28 43.55 -13.78
CA SER A 706 5.27 42.93 -12.90
C SER A 706 5.86 42.52 -11.55
N CYS A 707 7.12 42.03 -11.50
CA CYS A 707 7.80 41.78 -10.22
C CYS A 707 7.97 43.10 -9.43
N GLU A 708 8.35 44.21 -10.08
CA GLU A 708 8.48 45.51 -9.44
C GLU A 708 7.16 46.03 -8.83
N GLU A 709 6.05 45.85 -9.60
CA GLU A 709 4.72 46.25 -9.13
C GLU A 709 4.31 45.46 -7.88
N LEU A 710 4.53 44.14 -7.89
CA LEU A 710 4.20 43.27 -6.75
C LEU A 710 5.05 43.61 -5.51
N VAL A 711 6.37 43.70 -5.67
CA VAL A 711 7.29 44.01 -4.58
C VAL A 711 6.98 45.39 -3.97
N SER A 712 6.64 46.37 -4.83
CA SER A 712 6.24 47.71 -4.39
C SER A 712 4.90 47.70 -3.66
N LYS A 713 3.90 46.96 -4.19
CA LYS A 713 2.60 46.78 -3.54
C LYS A 713 2.73 46.19 -2.14
N TRP A 714 3.65 45.23 -1.97
CA TRP A 714 3.86 44.51 -0.71
C TRP A 714 4.85 45.21 0.22
N ARG A 715 5.52 46.28 -0.22
CA ARG A 715 6.57 46.98 0.51
C ARG A 715 7.77 46.08 0.91
N LEU A 716 8.05 45.07 0.03
CA LEU A 716 9.13 44.06 0.22
C LEU A 716 10.37 44.41 -0.62
N ASP A 717 10.67 45.69 -0.83
CA ASP A 717 11.82 46.13 -1.65
C ASP A 717 13.15 45.92 -0.89
N THR A 718 13.51 44.64 -0.72
CA THR A 718 14.81 44.26 -0.19
C THR A 718 15.70 43.70 -1.31
N PRO A 719 17.04 43.86 -1.24
CA PRO A 719 17.93 43.37 -2.29
C PRO A 719 17.82 41.89 -2.60
N ASP A 720 17.45 41.06 -1.63
CA ASP A 720 17.32 39.64 -1.80
C ASP A 720 16.03 39.24 -2.53
N VAL A 721 14.95 40.00 -2.34
CA VAL A 721 13.67 39.83 -3.03
C VAL A 721 13.72 40.47 -4.41
N ALA A 722 14.56 41.45 -4.61
CA ALA A 722 14.65 42.25 -5.84
C ALA A 722 15.72 41.76 -6.83
N ASP A 723 16.09 40.48 -6.80
CA ASP A 723 17.11 39.89 -7.71
C ASP A 723 16.73 39.98 -9.21
N TRP A 724 15.44 40.11 -9.50
CA TRP A 724 14.89 40.41 -10.82
C TRP A 724 15.42 41.67 -11.48
N ARG A 725 15.98 42.63 -10.70
CA ARG A 725 16.57 43.87 -11.22
C ARG A 725 17.77 43.61 -12.10
N ASN A 726 18.58 42.62 -11.79
CA ASN A 726 19.70 42.21 -12.64
C ASN A 726 19.23 41.69 -13.98
N ASP A 727 18.16 40.88 -13.99
CA ASP A 727 17.57 40.35 -15.20
C ASP A 727 16.87 41.44 -16.05
N ALA A 728 16.18 42.38 -15.38
CA ALA A 728 15.59 43.55 -16.02
C ALA A 728 16.66 44.46 -16.65
N ALA A 729 17.80 44.66 -15.96
CA ALA A 729 18.92 45.41 -16.50
C ALA A 729 19.52 44.70 -17.74
N ALA A 730 19.64 43.40 -17.74
CA ALA A 730 20.06 42.63 -18.90
C ALA A 730 19.08 42.79 -20.09
N ALA A 731 17.76 42.76 -19.85
CA ALA A 731 16.76 43.01 -20.88
C ALA A 731 16.84 44.44 -21.48
N LEU A 732 17.01 45.46 -20.60
CA LEU A 732 17.18 46.85 -21.02
C LEU A 732 18.46 47.03 -21.82
N ASN A 733 19.54 46.36 -21.47
CA ASN A 733 20.80 46.41 -22.22
C ASN A 733 20.66 45.72 -23.59
N ALA A 734 19.97 44.61 -23.68
CA ALA A 734 19.66 43.95 -24.93
C ALA A 734 18.82 44.80 -25.89
N MET A 735 18.04 45.76 -25.33
CA MET A 735 17.26 46.77 -26.06
C MET A 735 18.08 48.04 -26.40
N GLY A 736 19.36 48.08 -26.04
CA GLY A 736 20.24 49.25 -26.22
C GLY A 736 19.96 50.38 -25.22
N ARG A 737 19.21 50.12 -24.14
CA ARG A 737 18.84 51.12 -23.11
C ARG A 737 19.76 51.03 -21.91
N SER A 738 21.06 51.33 -22.10
CA SER A 738 22.12 51.11 -21.11
C SER A 738 22.00 52.04 -19.87
N GLN A 739 21.50 53.21 -20.00
CA GLN A 739 21.34 54.16 -18.84
C GLN A 739 20.30 53.68 -17.84
N PRO A 740 19.07 53.29 -18.19
CA PRO A 740 18.14 52.67 -17.26
C PRO A 740 18.64 51.31 -16.70
N ALA A 741 19.36 50.49 -17.50
CA ALA A 741 19.97 49.26 -17.03
C ALA A 741 20.96 49.52 -15.88
N ARG A 742 21.85 50.46 -16.04
CA ARG A 742 22.83 50.90 -15.03
C ARG A 742 22.15 51.38 -13.74
N ALA A 743 21.12 52.21 -13.85
CA ALA A 743 20.39 52.70 -12.69
C ALA A 743 19.75 51.59 -11.83
N LEU A 744 19.25 50.51 -12.47
CA LEU A 744 18.74 49.36 -11.74
C LEU A 744 19.84 48.59 -10.99
N ILE A 745 21.00 48.39 -11.60
CA ILE A 745 22.12 47.67 -10.96
C ILE A 745 22.71 48.53 -9.82
N GLU A 746 22.85 49.84 -10.01
CA GLU A 746 23.33 50.77 -8.96
C GLU A 746 22.37 50.77 -7.75
N ARG A 747 21.07 50.75 -7.99
CA ARG A 747 20.05 50.62 -6.92
C ARG A 747 20.18 49.27 -6.17
N GLN A 748 20.46 48.18 -6.87
CA GLN A 748 20.69 46.86 -6.26
C GLN A 748 21.98 46.85 -5.44
N LEU A 749 23.07 47.46 -5.93
CA LEU A 749 24.34 47.59 -5.26
C LEU A 749 24.22 48.40 -3.98
N SER A 750 23.52 49.55 -4.02
CA SER A 750 23.31 50.40 -2.85
C SER A 750 22.57 49.67 -1.74
N GLY A 751 21.51 48.95 -2.08
CA GLY A 751 20.76 48.17 -1.11
C GLY A 751 21.57 47.01 -0.46
N LEU A 752 22.47 46.37 -1.22
CA LEU A 752 23.40 45.37 -0.69
C LEU A 752 24.50 45.96 0.19
N ALA A 753 25.01 47.14 -0.17
CA ALA A 753 26.05 47.86 0.61
C ALA A 753 25.50 48.35 1.96
N ASP A 754 24.29 48.87 1.99
CA ASP A 754 23.62 49.35 3.21
C ASP A 754 23.44 48.22 4.22
N ARG A 755 23.21 46.98 3.78
CA ARG A 755 23.16 45.79 4.64
C ARG A 755 24.51 45.42 5.25
N GLN A 756 25.59 45.48 4.50
CA GLN A 756 26.94 45.19 5.03
C GLN A 756 27.36 46.12 6.18
N SER A 757 26.87 47.36 6.17
CA SER A 757 27.16 48.32 7.23
C SER A 757 26.30 48.13 8.47
N GLY A 758 25.16 47.38 8.39
CA GLY A 758 24.21 47.22 9.48
C GLY A 758 24.34 45.89 10.26
N THR A 759 24.98 44.86 9.71
CA THR A 759 25.09 43.52 10.32
C THR A 759 26.54 43.10 10.41
N GLY A 760 27.11 43.09 11.62
CA GLY A 760 28.48 42.64 11.90
C GLY A 760 28.68 41.10 11.90
N GLY A 761 28.08 40.36 10.98
CA GLY A 761 28.12 38.89 10.95
C GLY A 761 28.22 38.34 9.52
N GLY A 762 29.16 37.46 9.31
CA GLY A 762 29.67 36.92 8.08
C GLY A 762 28.64 36.34 7.09
N THR A 763 28.73 36.84 5.87
CA THR A 763 28.07 36.28 4.70
C THR A 763 29.13 35.89 3.66
N ASP A 764 29.60 34.67 3.66
CA ASP A 764 30.66 34.20 2.77
C ASP A 764 30.32 34.32 1.26
N GLY A 765 29.06 34.40 0.89
CA GLY A 765 28.63 34.57 -0.51
C GLY A 765 28.42 36.01 -0.97
N MET A 766 28.29 36.96 -0.05
CA MET A 766 27.98 38.38 -0.33
C MET A 766 29.10 39.12 -1.08
N PRO A 767 30.39 38.94 -0.75
CA PRO A 767 31.48 39.60 -1.47
C PRO A 767 31.54 39.24 -2.95
N ALA A 768 31.29 37.97 -3.29
CA ALA A 768 31.29 37.51 -4.68
C ALA A 768 30.15 38.13 -5.49
N ARG A 769 28.95 38.23 -4.93
CA ARG A 769 27.78 38.85 -5.57
C ARG A 769 27.98 40.36 -5.82
N LEU A 770 28.56 41.06 -4.84
CA LEU A 770 28.93 42.48 -5.00
C LEU A 770 29.98 42.68 -6.08
N THR A 771 30.96 41.77 -6.17
CA THR A 771 32.00 41.83 -7.20
C THR A 771 31.39 41.63 -8.60
N LEU A 772 30.52 40.63 -8.79
CA LEU A 772 29.84 40.38 -10.07
C LEU A 772 28.97 41.60 -10.50
N LEU A 773 28.27 42.23 -9.55
CA LEU A 773 27.47 43.42 -9.88
C LEU A 773 28.31 44.64 -10.22
N ARG A 774 29.49 44.81 -9.57
CA ARG A 774 30.45 45.84 -9.95
C ARG A 774 31.05 45.60 -11.33
N GLU A 775 31.40 44.37 -11.65
CA GLU A 775 31.84 43.98 -13.00
C GLU A 775 30.73 44.23 -14.02
N ALA A 776 29.45 43.94 -13.73
CA ALA A 776 28.32 44.22 -14.60
C ALA A 776 28.17 45.74 -14.87
N VAL A 777 28.35 46.62 -13.85
CA VAL A 777 28.38 48.07 -14.04
C VAL A 777 29.54 48.47 -14.93
N GLN A 778 30.74 47.92 -14.73
CA GLN A 778 31.91 48.23 -15.51
C GLN A 778 31.77 47.75 -17.00
N ILE A 779 31.14 46.61 -17.25
CA ILE A 779 30.79 46.15 -18.59
C ILE A 779 29.78 47.13 -19.25
N LEU A 780 28.76 47.60 -18.51
CA LEU A 780 27.79 48.56 -19.02
C LEU A 780 28.42 49.95 -19.29
N GLU A 781 29.47 50.33 -18.55
CA GLU A 781 30.24 51.52 -18.79
C GLU A 781 31.14 51.45 -20.02
N SER A 782 31.75 50.27 -20.26
CA SER A 782 32.63 50.01 -21.39
C SER A 782 31.89 49.76 -22.71
N SER A 783 30.63 49.41 -22.65
CA SER A 783 29.81 49.08 -23.84
C SER A 783 29.25 50.29 -24.58
N GLY A 784 30.02 51.38 -24.68
CA GLY A 784 29.72 52.54 -25.53
C GLY A 784 29.73 52.27 -27.02
N ASP A 785 30.10 51.07 -27.48
CA ASP A 785 30.01 50.65 -28.85
C ASP A 785 29.29 49.29 -28.97
N GLY A 786 28.13 49.31 -29.57
CA GLY A 786 27.15 48.21 -29.62
C GLY A 786 27.55 47.01 -30.48
N ARG A 787 28.61 46.28 -30.12
CA ARG A 787 29.10 45.08 -30.89
C ARG A 787 29.56 43.88 -30.11
N GLU A 788 29.38 43.76 -28.83
CA GLU A 788 29.50 42.44 -28.13
C GLU A 788 28.15 42.03 -27.54
N ARG A 789 27.29 41.48 -28.41
CA ARG A 789 26.18 40.64 -28.01
C ARG A 789 26.74 39.46 -27.25
N ALA A 790 26.35 39.30 -26.00
CA ALA A 790 26.55 38.05 -25.28
C ALA A 790 26.19 36.89 -26.21
N ARG A 791 27.15 36.05 -26.56
CA ARG A 791 26.95 34.85 -27.37
C ARG A 791 26.09 33.89 -26.54
N LEU A 792 24.79 33.94 -26.74
CA LEU A 792 23.94 32.78 -26.51
C LEU A 792 24.37 31.65 -27.48
N PRO A 793 24.36 30.38 -27.08
CA PRO A 793 24.66 29.30 -28.01
C PRO A 793 23.80 29.43 -29.27
N ALA A 794 24.41 29.26 -30.42
CA ALA A 794 23.76 29.46 -31.75
C ALA A 794 22.55 28.56 -32.01
N GLU A 795 22.36 27.52 -31.17
CA GLU A 795 21.23 26.59 -31.21
C GLU A 795 19.92 27.17 -30.63
N LEU A 796 19.99 28.31 -29.92
CA LEU A 796 18.82 29.02 -29.39
C LEU A 796 18.25 30.09 -30.38
N ALA A 797 18.87 30.27 -31.56
CA ALA A 797 18.68 31.45 -32.34
C ALA A 797 17.55 31.40 -33.40
N ALA A 798 16.84 30.29 -33.59
CA ALA A 798 15.68 30.26 -34.50
C ALA A 798 14.66 29.20 -34.08
N PRO A 799 13.57 29.59 -33.40
CA PRO A 799 12.38 28.74 -33.36
C PRO A 799 11.77 28.62 -34.78
N SER A 800 11.25 27.42 -35.10
CA SER A 800 10.42 27.25 -36.31
C SER A 800 9.22 28.15 -36.24
N ASP A 801 8.64 28.54 -37.39
CA ASP A 801 7.43 29.38 -37.44
C ASP A 801 6.25 28.75 -36.64
N GLU A 802 6.19 27.45 -36.52
CA GLU A 802 5.22 26.73 -35.69
C GLU A 802 5.46 26.97 -34.20
N ASP A 803 6.70 26.93 -33.72
CA ASP A 803 7.07 27.19 -32.31
C ASP A 803 6.77 28.64 -31.92
N ALA A 804 6.93 29.59 -32.84
CA ALA A 804 6.63 31.00 -32.62
C ALA A 804 5.11 31.27 -32.50
N GLU A 805 4.29 30.48 -33.20
CA GLU A 805 2.81 30.58 -33.16
C GLU A 805 2.27 29.98 -31.83
N GLU A 806 2.81 28.85 -31.39
CA GLU A 806 2.48 28.19 -30.11
C GLU A 806 2.93 29.04 -28.91
N HIS A 807 4.08 29.68 -29.03
CA HIS A 807 4.61 30.62 -28.05
C HIS A 807 3.69 31.84 -27.82
N ARG A 808 3.12 32.41 -28.87
CA ARG A 808 2.17 33.52 -28.78
C ARG A 808 0.85 33.16 -28.12
N ARG A 809 0.48 31.87 -28.13
CA ARG A 809 -0.73 31.33 -27.47
C ARG A 809 -0.55 31.02 -25.98
N GLY A 810 0.65 30.56 -25.55
CA GLY A 810 0.97 30.19 -24.20
C GLY A 810 1.17 31.36 -23.22
N THR A 811 1.50 32.57 -23.72
CA THR A 811 1.95 33.71 -22.90
C THR A 811 0.89 34.76 -22.61
N ARG A 812 -0.40 34.50 -22.79
CA ARG A 812 -1.44 35.43 -22.37
C ARG A 812 -1.52 35.51 -20.86
N ILE A 813 -0.77 36.44 -20.28
CA ILE A 813 -1.08 37.00 -18.96
C ILE A 813 -2.37 37.83 -19.17
N PRO A 814 -3.40 37.64 -18.33
CA PRO A 814 -4.58 38.49 -18.42
C PRO A 814 -4.18 39.96 -18.19
N PRO A 815 -4.58 40.89 -19.04
CA PRO A 815 -4.26 42.30 -18.84
C PRO A 815 -5.05 42.84 -17.66
N ARG A 816 -4.33 43.30 -16.65
CA ARG A 816 -4.77 44.08 -15.49
C ARG A 816 -5.54 43.34 -14.40
N TYR A 817 -4.95 43.33 -13.24
CA TYR A 817 -5.56 43.08 -11.94
C TYR A 817 -6.68 44.09 -11.65
N GLY A 818 -7.88 43.81 -12.07
CA GLY A 818 -9.04 44.66 -11.78
C GLY A 818 -10.30 44.00 -12.28
N HIS A 819 -11.12 43.53 -11.32
CA HIS A 819 -12.49 43.05 -11.52
C HIS A 819 -12.68 41.88 -12.51
N LEU A 820 -12.58 40.64 -12.03
CA LEU A 820 -13.17 39.50 -12.73
C LEU A 820 -14.40 39.05 -11.96
N GLN A 821 -15.54 39.51 -12.49
CA GLN A 821 -16.80 38.80 -12.34
C GLN A 821 -16.67 37.44 -13.03
N THR A 822 -17.27 36.45 -12.43
CA THR A 822 -17.46 35.10 -12.98
C THR A 822 -17.98 35.19 -14.39
N ALA A 823 -17.15 34.92 -15.40
CA ALA A 823 -17.57 34.77 -16.79
C ALA A 823 -17.47 33.29 -17.15
N ASP A 824 -18.61 32.75 -17.56
CA ASP A 824 -18.74 31.48 -18.25
C ASP A 824 -17.75 31.43 -19.42
N ALA A 825 -16.92 30.38 -19.43
CA ALA A 825 -15.95 30.15 -20.51
C ALA A 825 -16.67 29.71 -21.77
N ASP A 826 -16.93 30.69 -22.65
CA ASP A 826 -17.28 30.45 -24.02
C ASP A 826 -15.99 30.13 -24.81
N GLN A 827 -15.80 28.84 -25.13
CA GLN A 827 -14.69 28.36 -25.95
C GLN A 827 -15.18 28.11 -27.38
N SER A 828 -14.94 29.06 -28.25
CA SER A 828 -15.07 28.81 -29.68
C SER A 828 -13.70 28.48 -30.31
N ALA A 829 -13.73 27.39 -31.06
CA ALA A 829 -12.91 27.01 -32.19
C ALA A 829 -11.46 26.51 -32.00
N TYR A 830 -11.30 25.16 -32.12
CA TYR A 830 -10.21 24.57 -32.92
C TYR A 830 -10.69 23.29 -33.63
N PRO A 831 -10.43 23.11 -34.93
CA PRO A 831 -10.68 21.87 -35.67
C PRO A 831 -9.40 21.03 -35.69
N GLY A 832 -9.11 20.30 -34.63
CA GLY A 832 -8.14 19.21 -34.65
C GLY A 832 -8.84 18.00 -34.02
N ARG A 833 -8.75 16.83 -34.66
CA ARG A 833 -9.28 15.57 -34.12
C ARG A 833 -8.81 15.37 -32.70
N ALA A 834 -9.57 15.75 -31.72
CA ALA A 834 -9.25 15.56 -30.31
C ALA A 834 -9.58 14.12 -29.93
N GLU A 835 -8.57 13.32 -29.58
CA GLU A 835 -8.74 11.97 -29.06
C GLU A 835 -9.58 11.97 -27.79
N LEU A 836 -10.41 10.92 -27.64
CA LEU A 836 -11.18 10.71 -26.43
C LEU A 836 -10.25 10.27 -25.29
N THR A 837 -10.40 10.86 -24.11
CA THR A 837 -9.75 10.36 -22.90
C THR A 837 -10.28 8.95 -22.53
N ASP A 838 -9.56 8.19 -21.71
CA ASP A 838 -10.00 6.86 -21.30
C ASP A 838 -11.35 6.84 -20.57
N ALA A 839 -11.64 7.88 -19.81
CA ALA A 839 -12.95 8.04 -19.17
C ALA A 839 -14.05 8.31 -20.20
N GLU A 840 -13.79 9.22 -21.16
CA GLU A 840 -14.72 9.51 -22.24
C GLU A 840 -14.93 8.30 -23.17
N ARG A 841 -13.89 7.50 -23.41
CA ARG A 841 -13.95 6.28 -24.22
C ARG A 841 -14.85 5.22 -23.58
N ARG A 842 -14.74 5.04 -22.23
CA ARG A 842 -15.60 4.13 -21.48
C ARG A 842 -17.07 4.57 -21.46
N VAL A 843 -17.32 5.86 -21.26
CA VAL A 843 -18.66 6.43 -21.31
C VAL A 843 -19.25 6.31 -22.73
N ALA A 844 -18.45 6.61 -23.76
CA ALA A 844 -18.86 6.51 -25.17
C ALA A 844 -19.22 5.08 -25.58
N ALA A 845 -18.43 4.08 -25.15
CA ALA A 845 -18.67 2.67 -25.43
C ALA A 845 -19.98 2.18 -24.81
N LEU A 846 -20.25 2.50 -23.54
CA LEU A 846 -21.49 2.14 -22.86
C LEU A 846 -22.70 2.86 -23.47
N ALA A 847 -22.55 4.13 -23.83
CA ALA A 847 -23.61 4.91 -24.48
C ALA A 847 -23.92 4.39 -25.90
N ALA A 848 -22.92 3.95 -26.65
CA ALA A 848 -23.06 3.34 -27.97
C ALA A 848 -23.71 1.95 -27.90
N ALA A 849 -23.48 1.22 -26.79
CA ALA A 849 -24.15 -0.05 -26.47
C ALA A 849 -25.61 0.10 -25.98
N GLY A 850 -26.13 1.33 -25.91
CA GLY A 850 -27.52 1.60 -25.57
C GLY A 850 -27.83 1.76 -24.07
N ALA A 851 -26.83 1.76 -23.19
CA ALA A 851 -27.04 1.93 -21.76
C ALA A 851 -27.53 3.34 -21.43
N THR A 852 -28.54 3.50 -20.58
CA THR A 852 -29.04 4.81 -20.13
C THR A 852 -28.02 5.55 -19.28
N ASN A 853 -28.14 6.88 -19.13
CA ASN A 853 -27.20 7.68 -18.32
C ASN A 853 -27.12 7.16 -16.87
N ARG A 854 -28.24 6.70 -16.33
CA ARG A 854 -28.28 6.10 -14.99
C ARG A 854 -27.52 4.77 -14.91
N GLN A 855 -27.69 3.90 -15.90
CA GLN A 855 -26.95 2.63 -15.99
C GLN A 855 -25.44 2.85 -16.23
N ILE A 856 -25.05 3.88 -16.96
CA ILE A 856 -23.65 4.26 -17.15
C ILE A 856 -23.08 4.79 -15.83
N ALA A 857 -23.83 5.64 -15.13
CA ALA A 857 -23.46 6.17 -13.83
C ALA A 857 -23.22 5.04 -12.81
N ASP A 858 -24.16 4.10 -12.71
CA ASP A 858 -24.08 2.94 -11.83
C ASP A 858 -22.87 2.04 -12.18
N LYS A 859 -22.64 1.75 -13.47
CA LYS A 859 -21.52 0.89 -13.92
C LYS A 859 -20.14 1.52 -13.74
N LEU A 860 -20.03 2.83 -13.85
CA LEU A 860 -18.75 3.54 -13.76
C LEU A 860 -18.54 4.19 -12.39
N PHE A 861 -19.48 4.02 -11.46
CA PHE A 861 -19.46 4.60 -10.11
C PHE A 861 -19.28 6.14 -10.13
N ILE A 862 -20.01 6.82 -11.03
CA ILE A 862 -20.03 8.27 -11.17
C ILE A 862 -21.47 8.81 -11.12
N THR A 863 -21.64 10.13 -10.99
CA THR A 863 -22.98 10.73 -10.98
C THR A 863 -23.57 10.81 -12.39
N VAL A 864 -24.91 10.84 -12.49
CA VAL A 864 -25.60 11.03 -13.76
C VAL A 864 -25.19 12.34 -14.44
N SER A 865 -25.00 13.40 -13.63
CA SER A 865 -24.53 14.71 -14.13
C SER A 865 -23.12 14.61 -14.74
N THR A 866 -22.23 13.81 -14.13
CA THR A 866 -20.89 13.56 -14.68
C THR A 866 -20.94 12.81 -16.01
N VAL A 867 -21.86 11.84 -16.15
CA VAL A 867 -22.09 11.14 -17.44
C VAL A 867 -22.57 12.13 -18.52
N GLU A 868 -23.47 13.04 -18.18
CA GLU A 868 -23.97 14.06 -19.11
C GLU A 868 -22.88 15.03 -19.56
N GLN A 869 -22.02 15.45 -18.64
CA GLN A 869 -20.86 16.27 -18.99
C GLN A 869 -19.89 15.54 -19.92
N HIS A 870 -19.59 14.26 -19.64
CA HIS A 870 -18.76 13.45 -20.54
C HIS A 870 -19.43 13.28 -21.92
N LEU A 871 -20.70 12.97 -21.98
CA LEU A 871 -21.42 12.82 -23.26
C LEU A 871 -21.40 14.10 -24.07
N THR A 872 -21.57 15.26 -23.44
CA THR A 872 -21.49 16.57 -24.11
C THR A 872 -20.10 16.79 -24.73
N LYS A 873 -19.02 16.45 -23.98
CA LYS A 873 -17.64 16.53 -24.49
C LYS A 873 -17.39 15.52 -25.63
N ILE A 874 -17.90 14.29 -25.48
CA ILE A 874 -17.78 13.21 -26.46
C ILE A 874 -18.49 13.60 -27.77
N TYR A 875 -19.71 14.12 -27.68
CA TYR A 875 -20.45 14.55 -28.87
C TYR A 875 -19.69 15.64 -29.64
N ARG A 876 -19.09 16.57 -28.91
CA ARG A 876 -18.27 17.64 -29.52
C ARG A 876 -16.99 17.08 -30.16
N LYS A 877 -16.26 16.18 -29.46
CA LYS A 877 -15.01 15.60 -29.97
C LYS A 877 -15.22 14.68 -31.18
N LEU A 878 -16.32 13.89 -31.18
CA LEU A 878 -16.65 12.97 -32.27
C LEU A 878 -17.48 13.64 -33.39
N ASN A 879 -17.80 14.92 -33.24
CA ASN A 879 -18.65 15.68 -34.15
C ASN A 879 -20.01 15.00 -34.43
N VAL A 880 -20.61 14.39 -33.40
CA VAL A 880 -21.92 13.73 -33.47
C VAL A 880 -22.98 14.55 -32.73
N ARG A 881 -24.14 14.74 -33.35
CA ARG A 881 -25.22 15.55 -32.80
C ARG A 881 -26.18 14.77 -31.88
N ARG A 882 -26.18 13.47 -31.94
CA ARG A 882 -27.12 12.60 -31.19
C ARG A 882 -26.46 11.28 -30.76
N ARG A 883 -26.97 10.69 -29.68
CA ARG A 883 -26.52 9.43 -29.13
C ARG A 883 -26.47 8.28 -30.16
N SER A 884 -27.43 8.23 -31.08
CA SER A 884 -27.46 7.24 -32.17
C SER A 884 -26.28 7.33 -33.14
N GLY A 885 -25.56 8.45 -33.18
CA GLY A 885 -24.35 8.63 -33.98
C GLY A 885 -23.07 8.14 -33.36
N LEU A 886 -23.06 7.79 -32.07
CA LEU A 886 -21.84 7.40 -31.34
C LEU A 886 -21.17 6.14 -31.91
N SER A 887 -21.93 5.15 -32.33
CA SER A 887 -21.40 3.91 -32.91
C SER A 887 -20.69 4.13 -34.26
N ALA A 888 -21.12 5.12 -35.03
CA ALA A 888 -20.46 5.51 -36.26
C ALA A 888 -19.23 6.40 -35.99
N GLY A 889 -19.31 7.33 -35.04
CA GLY A 889 -18.20 8.21 -34.63
C GLY A 889 -17.03 7.45 -33.99
N LEU A 890 -17.32 6.42 -33.18
CA LEU A 890 -16.29 5.57 -32.58
C LEU A 890 -15.54 4.72 -33.62
N ARG A 891 -16.22 4.25 -34.69
CA ARG A 891 -15.57 3.50 -35.76
C ARG A 891 -14.67 4.38 -36.63
N GLN A 892 -14.98 5.65 -36.81
CA GLN A 892 -14.15 6.60 -37.53
C GLN A 892 -12.92 7.09 -36.77
N ASN A 893 -12.89 6.94 -35.43
CA ASN A 893 -11.74 7.32 -34.62
C ASN A 893 -10.79 6.14 -34.29
N LEU A 894 -11.16 4.92 -34.66
CA LEU A 894 -10.34 3.70 -34.49
C LEU A 894 -9.67 3.27 -35.81
N SER A 895 -9.98 3.92 -36.91
CA SER A 895 -9.33 3.86 -38.23
C SER A 895 -8.41 5.07 -38.43
#